data_8f1d472dc43d0077e0ad8193459c718c
#
_entry.id   8f1d472dc43d0077e0ad8193459c718c
#
_cell.length_a   1.000
_cell.length_b   1.000
_cell.length_c   1.000
_cell.angle_alpha   90.00
_cell.angle_beta   90.00
_cell.angle_gamma   90.00
#
_symmetry.space_group_name_H-M   'P 1'
#
loop_
_entity.id
_entity.type
_entity.pdbx_description
1 polymer ?
#
loop_
_entity_poly.entity_id
_entity_poly.type
_entity_poly.pdbx_seq_one_letter_code
_entity_poly.pdbx_strand_id
1 'polypeptide(L)'
;MYISTRGGEKLTASKAILKGLSDDGGLFIPEQIGKIKIDENYLKKSYNEIAFDVLRLFLDDFTDDEINYAVNSAYDKTNFPSGAVGFKNFGNLCFLELFLGPTLAFKDMALTMLPYLMEIAKKKNGEKRKSLILVATSGDTGGAALSSFKKSGAFDTVVLYPHGGVSEIQEKQMLYYTDARTRAYAVDGNFDDCQTFVKQIFSDYRVKDVLLSSANSINVGRLVPQVIYYVYAYISAVNAGVITLGEKINAVVPTGNFGDIFAGYLAKKIGVPLNKFVCASNVNNVLTDFFKSGVYDKNRAFYKSNSPAMDILISSNLERLLYYVTGGAKRVGELMRELKTCGKYSLTESERANLSEFLAEYSTEEETLAAINSAYSSINYLIDPHTAVAYDCYNKSKISKEKAILVSTASPFKFPYTVAKALNLNTDGGEGEIIKRMGAMAYGGIPYGIKKLLGSNKPTVVKTKDEIKDIVEYKKQEYVVKVPVTTANLGSAFDSGGVALSAYNAFKFERADKDEIVGFNKGDINKNLVLISYKKLFEEEKQEYIPVKITMLENEAPSSRGLGSSATCIVAGVLGANNMLKNAYGKAELLRVMTVLEGHPDNVAPCYLGGMVFSFVGDGGEVRFAKYCVAPSVKFTAFIPPFELSTKKAREVLPKTVSFKDAVYNLSRAAVLGRAFESGDLELIEGAVEDKLHESYRYPLIRGGEKLKAELEKQGYAVTISGAGPTILAIGDTYAESVDGGAFAVKPLSVDNDGAKVC
;
A
#
# COMPACT_ATOMS: atom_id res chain seq x y z
N MET A 1 21.70 -7.43 -26.61
CA MET A 1 20.65 -6.55 -27.20
C MET A 1 19.30 -7.24 -27.18
N TYR A 2 18.24 -6.47 -27.06
CA TYR A 2 16.84 -6.91 -27.07
C TYR A 2 16.13 -6.38 -28.31
N ILE A 3 15.26 -7.19 -28.89
CA ILE A 3 14.47 -6.85 -30.08
C ILE A 3 12.99 -7.05 -29.80
N SER A 4 12.13 -6.29 -30.52
CA SER A 4 10.70 -6.50 -30.46
C SER A 4 10.30 -7.81 -31.17
N THR A 5 9.39 -8.58 -30.58
CA THR A 5 8.79 -9.75 -31.20
C THR A 5 8.03 -9.45 -32.50
N ARG A 6 7.74 -8.17 -32.79
CA ARG A 6 7.03 -7.72 -34.02
C ARG A 6 7.94 -6.94 -34.98
N GLY A 7 9.24 -6.80 -34.65
CA GLY A 7 10.25 -6.22 -35.54
C GLY A 7 10.43 -4.72 -35.43
N GLY A 8 9.91 -4.07 -34.39
CA GLY A 8 10.01 -2.63 -34.19
C GLY A 8 11.40 -2.17 -33.87
N GLU A 9 11.77 -2.11 -32.61
CA GLU A 9 12.99 -1.49 -32.12
C GLU A 9 13.99 -2.49 -31.54
N LYS A 10 15.26 -2.07 -31.51
CA LYS A 10 16.38 -2.81 -30.89
C LYS A 10 16.97 -1.97 -29.76
N LEU A 11 17.02 -2.49 -28.56
CA LEU A 11 17.42 -1.79 -27.34
C LEU A 11 18.45 -2.60 -26.54
N THR A 12 19.21 -1.90 -25.66
CA THR A 12 19.99 -2.57 -24.59
C THR A 12 19.07 -3.13 -23.52
N ALA A 13 19.56 -4.02 -22.67
CA ALA A 13 18.77 -4.61 -21.59
C ALA A 13 18.18 -3.53 -20.67
N SER A 14 18.99 -2.55 -20.27
CA SER A 14 18.52 -1.45 -19.40
C SER A 14 17.38 -0.66 -20.01
N LYS A 15 17.45 -0.32 -21.31
CA LYS A 15 16.36 0.39 -22.01
C LYS A 15 15.11 -0.46 -22.15
N ALA A 16 15.25 -1.75 -22.48
CA ALA A 16 14.13 -2.68 -22.62
C ALA A 16 13.40 -2.89 -21.27
N ILE A 17 14.13 -2.95 -20.16
CA ILE A 17 13.57 -3.06 -18.80
C ILE A 17 12.79 -1.79 -18.41
N LEU A 18 13.35 -0.60 -18.68
CA LEU A 18 12.65 0.66 -18.39
C LEU A 18 11.38 0.84 -19.21
N LYS A 19 11.46 0.52 -20.50
CA LYS A 19 10.35 0.68 -21.43
C LYS A 19 9.26 -0.36 -21.22
N GLY A 20 9.63 -1.60 -20.94
CA GLY A 20 8.72 -2.71 -20.67
C GLY A 20 7.99 -3.26 -21.89
N LEU A 21 7.50 -2.43 -22.80
CA LEU A 21 6.76 -2.78 -24.02
C LEU A 21 7.30 -1.97 -25.20
N SER A 22 7.43 -2.60 -26.38
CA SER A 22 7.85 -1.92 -27.59
C SER A 22 6.74 -1.03 -28.18
N ASP A 23 7.10 0.03 -28.92
CA ASP A 23 6.15 0.97 -29.53
C ASP A 23 5.21 0.31 -30.56
N ASP A 24 5.63 -0.79 -31.20
CA ASP A 24 4.82 -1.62 -32.07
C ASP A 24 3.84 -2.56 -31.32
N GLY A 25 3.86 -2.49 -29.97
CA GLY A 25 3.09 -3.35 -29.08
C GLY A 25 3.67 -4.76 -28.93
N GLY A 26 4.85 -5.03 -29.50
CA GLY A 26 5.58 -6.29 -29.34
C GLY A 26 6.31 -6.37 -28.01
N LEU A 27 6.67 -7.57 -27.61
CA LEU A 27 7.41 -7.85 -26.39
C LEU A 27 8.92 -7.91 -26.67
N PHE A 28 9.72 -7.50 -25.69
CA PHE A 28 11.18 -7.63 -25.82
C PHE A 28 11.65 -9.06 -25.57
N ILE A 29 12.57 -9.54 -26.43
CA ILE A 29 13.28 -10.80 -26.30
C ILE A 29 14.79 -10.56 -26.56
N PRO A 30 15.71 -11.35 -25.96
CA PRO A 30 17.12 -11.26 -26.28
C PRO A 30 17.36 -11.73 -27.73
N GLU A 31 18.13 -10.96 -28.50
CA GLU A 31 18.50 -11.30 -29.87
C GLU A 31 19.43 -12.51 -29.91
N GLN A 32 20.35 -12.57 -28.95
CA GLN A 32 21.27 -13.68 -28.75
C GLN A 32 21.31 -14.05 -27.28
N ILE A 33 21.42 -15.31 -26.98
CA ILE A 33 21.49 -15.83 -25.61
C ILE A 33 22.76 -16.67 -25.50
N GLY A 34 23.62 -16.34 -24.51
CA GLY A 34 24.77 -17.14 -24.14
C GLY A 34 24.38 -18.51 -23.58
N LYS A 35 25.36 -19.33 -23.29
CA LYS A 35 25.17 -20.67 -22.70
C LYS A 35 25.90 -20.79 -21.39
N ILE A 36 25.39 -21.60 -20.49
CA ILE A 36 26.08 -22.08 -19.29
C ILE A 36 26.45 -23.54 -19.47
N LYS A 37 27.55 -23.95 -18.86
CA LYS A 37 27.94 -25.34 -18.73
C LYS A 37 27.73 -25.77 -17.30
N ILE A 38 26.82 -26.71 -17.09
CA ILE A 38 26.55 -27.29 -15.77
C ILE A 38 27.46 -28.51 -15.62
N ASP A 39 28.49 -28.38 -14.80
CA ASP A 39 29.42 -29.44 -14.42
C ASP A 39 29.39 -29.66 -12.89
N GLU A 40 30.23 -30.58 -12.38
CA GLU A 40 30.27 -30.91 -10.95
C GLU A 40 30.56 -29.70 -10.04
N ASN A 41 31.34 -28.73 -10.50
CA ASN A 41 31.60 -27.50 -9.75
C ASN A 41 30.37 -26.61 -9.73
N TYR A 42 29.64 -26.57 -10.84
CA TYR A 42 28.40 -25.76 -10.93
C TYR A 42 27.30 -26.28 -9.98
N LEU A 43 27.29 -27.61 -9.69
CA LEU A 43 26.34 -28.22 -8.73
C LEU A 43 26.50 -27.69 -7.29
N LYS A 44 27.61 -27.08 -6.94
CA LYS A 44 27.93 -26.56 -5.60
C LYS A 44 27.54 -25.09 -5.42
N LYS A 45 27.14 -24.39 -6.51
CA LYS A 45 26.82 -22.96 -6.48
C LYS A 45 25.57 -22.68 -5.66
N SER A 46 25.64 -21.61 -4.90
CA SER A 46 24.49 -21.03 -4.21
C SER A 46 23.49 -20.44 -5.19
N TYR A 47 22.26 -20.21 -4.74
CA TYR A 47 21.23 -19.55 -5.57
C TYR A 47 21.70 -18.19 -6.12
N ASN A 48 22.38 -17.38 -5.29
CA ASN A 48 22.87 -16.05 -5.71
C ASN A 48 23.98 -16.14 -6.76
N GLU A 49 24.90 -17.12 -6.67
CA GLU A 49 25.93 -17.35 -7.69
C GLU A 49 25.31 -17.80 -9.02
N ILE A 50 24.31 -18.69 -8.97
CA ILE A 50 23.53 -19.09 -10.15
C ILE A 50 22.81 -17.90 -10.74
N ALA A 51 22.20 -17.06 -9.88
CA ALA A 51 21.49 -15.85 -10.30
C ALA A 51 22.42 -14.88 -11.04
N PHE A 52 23.61 -14.65 -10.52
CA PHE A 52 24.62 -13.84 -11.18
C PHE A 52 24.98 -14.38 -12.57
N ASP A 53 25.31 -15.66 -12.67
CA ASP A 53 25.72 -16.29 -13.94
C ASP A 53 24.58 -16.19 -14.99
N VAL A 54 23.36 -16.49 -14.59
CA VAL A 54 22.20 -16.42 -15.49
C VAL A 54 21.94 -14.99 -15.93
N LEU A 55 21.89 -14.03 -14.99
CA LEU A 55 21.61 -12.64 -15.32
C LEU A 55 22.68 -12.03 -16.22
N ARG A 56 23.94 -12.41 -16.05
CA ARG A 56 25.06 -11.99 -16.89
C ARG A 56 24.89 -12.34 -18.38
N LEU A 57 24.15 -13.42 -18.68
CA LEU A 57 23.81 -13.80 -20.06
C LEU A 57 22.77 -12.91 -20.72
N PHE A 58 21.94 -12.26 -19.91
CA PHE A 58 20.77 -11.50 -20.38
C PHE A 58 20.94 -9.98 -20.23
N LEU A 59 21.79 -9.51 -19.32
CA LEU A 59 21.95 -8.10 -18.99
C LEU A 59 23.23 -7.53 -19.64
N ASP A 60 23.21 -7.38 -20.96
CA ASP A 60 24.35 -7.08 -21.81
C ASP A 60 25.06 -5.74 -21.53
N ASP A 61 24.35 -4.77 -20.96
CA ASP A 61 24.88 -3.44 -20.63
C ASP A 61 25.00 -3.17 -19.11
N PHE A 62 24.78 -4.19 -18.27
CA PHE A 62 25.02 -4.12 -16.82
C PHE A 62 26.44 -4.57 -16.48
N THR A 63 27.07 -3.93 -15.50
CA THR A 63 28.36 -4.39 -14.96
C THR A 63 28.17 -5.53 -13.97
N ASP A 64 29.23 -6.26 -13.69
CA ASP A 64 29.21 -7.35 -12.72
C ASP A 64 28.83 -6.87 -11.30
N ASP A 65 29.32 -5.68 -10.90
CA ASP A 65 28.95 -5.05 -9.62
C ASP A 65 27.45 -4.69 -9.56
N GLU A 66 26.88 -4.18 -10.65
CA GLU A 66 25.46 -3.86 -10.74
C GLU A 66 24.59 -5.12 -10.64
N ILE A 67 25.00 -6.20 -11.30
CA ILE A 67 24.29 -7.48 -11.22
C ILE A 67 24.39 -8.06 -9.80
N ASN A 68 25.58 -8.07 -9.18
CA ASN A 68 25.79 -8.54 -7.82
C ASN A 68 24.98 -7.72 -6.81
N TYR A 69 24.94 -6.39 -6.96
CA TYR A 69 24.10 -5.52 -6.13
C TYR A 69 22.62 -5.92 -6.23
N ALA A 70 22.09 -6.07 -7.44
CA ALA A 70 20.69 -6.44 -7.66
C ALA A 70 20.37 -7.83 -7.08
N VAL A 71 21.24 -8.84 -7.30
CA VAL A 71 21.08 -10.20 -6.79
C VAL A 71 21.07 -10.24 -5.27
N ASN A 72 22.06 -9.62 -4.63
CA ASN A 72 22.19 -9.66 -3.17
C ASN A 72 21.11 -8.83 -2.45
N SER A 73 20.60 -7.78 -3.10
CA SER A 73 19.49 -6.99 -2.58
C SER A 73 18.13 -7.70 -2.75
N ALA A 74 17.94 -8.43 -3.85
CA ALA A 74 16.70 -9.14 -4.14
C ALA A 74 16.55 -10.42 -3.32
N TYR A 75 17.62 -11.25 -3.27
CA TYR A 75 17.59 -12.58 -2.65
C TYR A 75 18.30 -12.60 -1.29
N ASP A 76 18.07 -11.55 -0.50
CA ASP A 76 18.58 -11.45 0.87
C ASP A 76 17.75 -12.28 1.87
N LYS A 77 18.30 -12.49 3.08
CA LYS A 77 17.60 -13.19 4.17
C LYS A 77 16.37 -12.48 4.70
N THR A 78 16.17 -11.20 4.40
CA THR A 78 14.96 -10.45 4.78
C THR A 78 13.81 -10.79 3.86
N ASN A 79 14.06 -10.94 2.56
CA ASN A 79 13.07 -11.38 1.59
C ASN A 79 12.84 -12.88 1.65
N PHE A 80 13.90 -13.66 1.81
CA PHE A 80 13.87 -15.12 1.74
C PHE A 80 14.57 -15.75 2.96
N PRO A 81 13.97 -15.70 4.15
CA PRO A 81 14.61 -16.16 5.38
C PRO A 81 14.94 -17.66 5.40
N SER A 82 14.18 -18.46 4.63
CA SER A 82 14.36 -19.92 4.50
C SER A 82 15.08 -20.34 3.21
N GLY A 83 15.65 -19.38 2.45
CA GLY A 83 16.17 -19.60 1.11
C GLY A 83 15.17 -19.19 0.03
N ALA A 84 15.68 -18.85 -1.17
CA ALA A 84 14.85 -18.33 -2.26
C ALA A 84 13.90 -19.39 -2.83
N VAL A 85 14.33 -20.65 -2.87
CA VAL A 85 13.61 -21.77 -3.50
C VAL A 85 13.67 -23.00 -2.62
N GLY A 86 12.54 -23.69 -2.47
CA GLY A 86 12.46 -25.01 -1.87
C GLY A 86 12.42 -26.12 -2.92
N PHE A 87 12.89 -27.31 -2.54
CA PHE A 87 12.84 -28.48 -3.39
C PHE A 87 12.41 -29.70 -2.58
N LYS A 88 11.29 -30.32 -2.98
CA LYS A 88 10.75 -31.51 -2.35
C LYS A 88 10.73 -32.67 -3.33
N ASN A 89 11.31 -33.78 -2.92
CA ASN A 89 11.38 -35.00 -3.75
C ASN A 89 10.34 -36.05 -3.28
N PHE A 90 9.47 -36.45 -4.19
CA PHE A 90 8.49 -37.53 -4.00
C PHE A 90 8.62 -38.59 -5.09
N GLY A 91 9.84 -39.09 -5.28
CA GLY A 91 10.15 -40.11 -6.29
C GLY A 91 10.34 -39.49 -7.69
N ASN A 92 9.47 -39.85 -8.65
CA ASN A 92 9.58 -39.32 -10.02
C ASN A 92 9.10 -37.86 -10.12
N LEU A 93 8.34 -37.35 -9.16
CA LEU A 93 7.82 -35.99 -9.16
C LEU A 93 8.48 -35.17 -8.06
N CYS A 94 9.16 -34.10 -8.45
CA CYS A 94 9.77 -33.15 -7.54
C CYS A 94 8.99 -31.84 -7.56
N PHE A 95 8.70 -31.25 -6.40
CA PHE A 95 8.04 -29.97 -6.29
C PHE A 95 9.08 -28.86 -6.09
N LEU A 96 9.05 -27.86 -6.96
CA LEU A 96 9.86 -26.66 -6.87
C LEU A 96 9.06 -25.56 -6.18
N GLU A 97 9.33 -25.34 -4.90
CA GLU A 97 8.59 -24.37 -4.09
C GLU A 97 9.11 -22.94 -4.36
N LEU A 98 8.32 -22.12 -5.05
CA LEU A 98 8.63 -20.73 -5.40
C LEU A 98 7.91 -19.69 -4.54
N PHE A 99 7.32 -20.14 -3.43
CA PHE A 99 6.49 -19.32 -2.55
C PHE A 99 7.12 -19.06 -1.17
N LEU A 100 8.44 -19.05 -1.07
CA LEU A 100 9.17 -18.78 0.17
C LEU A 100 9.46 -17.29 0.38
N GLY A 101 9.07 -16.45 -0.57
CA GLY A 101 9.27 -15.01 -0.57
C GLY A 101 8.24 -14.21 0.27
N PRO A 102 8.36 -12.87 0.27
CA PRO A 102 7.56 -11.98 1.12
C PRO A 102 6.05 -12.13 0.97
N THR A 103 5.58 -12.45 -0.23
CA THR A 103 4.15 -12.54 -0.52
C THR A 103 3.65 -13.96 -0.78
N LEU A 104 4.52 -14.94 -0.57
CA LEU A 104 4.21 -16.36 -0.65
C LEU A 104 3.67 -16.79 -2.02
N ALA A 105 4.23 -16.22 -3.09
CA ALA A 105 3.96 -16.57 -4.48
C ALA A 105 5.23 -16.45 -5.33
N PHE A 106 5.32 -17.24 -6.42
CA PHE A 106 6.47 -17.25 -7.34
C PHE A 106 6.79 -15.87 -7.94
N LYS A 107 5.81 -14.98 -7.93
CA LYS A 107 5.97 -13.60 -8.42
C LYS A 107 7.04 -12.83 -7.66
N ASP A 108 7.30 -13.19 -6.40
CA ASP A 108 8.39 -12.64 -5.59
C ASP A 108 9.76 -12.87 -6.24
N MET A 109 9.96 -14.02 -6.90
CA MET A 109 11.25 -14.38 -7.52
C MET A 109 11.73 -13.34 -8.53
N ALA A 110 10.81 -12.69 -9.23
CA ALA A 110 11.14 -11.66 -10.21
C ALA A 110 10.85 -10.23 -9.70
N LEU A 111 9.81 -10.06 -8.90
CA LEU A 111 9.42 -8.71 -8.43
C LEU A 111 10.37 -8.18 -7.36
N THR A 112 11.00 -9.01 -6.53
CA THR A 112 12.05 -8.53 -5.61
C THR A 112 13.29 -8.01 -6.35
N MET A 113 13.56 -8.53 -7.55
CA MET A 113 14.68 -8.13 -8.40
C MET A 113 14.38 -6.87 -9.24
N LEU A 114 13.16 -6.77 -9.76
CA LEU A 114 12.78 -5.75 -10.75
C LEU A 114 13.06 -4.30 -10.32
N PRO A 115 12.77 -3.86 -9.09
CA PRO A 115 13.05 -2.48 -8.66
C PRO A 115 14.53 -2.12 -8.76
N TYR A 116 15.43 -3.02 -8.39
CA TYR A 116 16.89 -2.81 -8.46
C TYR A 116 17.38 -2.73 -9.90
N LEU A 117 16.90 -3.64 -10.77
CA LEU A 117 17.21 -3.57 -12.21
C LEU A 117 16.71 -2.25 -12.83
N MET A 118 15.52 -1.80 -12.47
CA MET A 118 14.97 -0.54 -12.97
C MET A 118 15.72 0.68 -12.42
N GLU A 119 16.15 0.66 -11.17
CA GLU A 119 16.96 1.73 -10.57
C GLU A 119 18.30 1.89 -11.28
N ILE A 120 19.03 0.77 -11.50
CA ILE A 120 20.25 0.73 -12.25
C ILE A 120 20.02 1.24 -13.68
N ALA A 121 18.99 0.74 -14.33
CA ALA A 121 18.61 1.13 -15.69
C ALA A 121 18.31 2.63 -15.81
N LYS A 122 17.64 3.24 -14.82
CA LYS A 122 17.42 4.70 -14.76
C LYS A 122 18.74 5.47 -14.73
N LYS A 123 19.66 5.07 -13.84
CA LYS A 123 20.99 5.71 -13.71
C LYS A 123 21.77 5.63 -15.03
N LYS A 124 21.82 4.44 -15.65
CA LYS A 124 22.50 4.19 -16.91
C LYS A 124 21.99 5.05 -18.08
N ASN A 125 20.69 5.27 -18.12
CA ASN A 125 20.05 6.02 -19.21
C ASN A 125 19.82 7.49 -18.89
N GLY A 126 20.32 8.00 -17.76
CA GLY A 126 20.16 9.40 -17.35
C GLY A 126 18.70 9.81 -17.13
N GLU A 127 17.82 8.87 -16.81
CA GLU A 127 16.38 9.13 -16.61
C GLU A 127 16.13 9.77 -15.25
N LYS A 128 15.72 11.05 -15.25
CA LYS A 128 15.52 11.87 -14.04
C LYS A 128 14.05 12.02 -13.64
N ARG A 129 13.11 11.67 -14.52
CA ARG A 129 11.69 11.80 -14.22
C ARG A 129 11.31 10.95 -13.00
N LYS A 130 10.34 11.41 -12.23
CA LYS A 130 9.69 10.57 -11.21
C LYS A 130 9.10 9.35 -11.89
N SER A 131 9.17 8.22 -11.23
CA SER A 131 8.72 6.95 -11.81
C SER A 131 7.50 6.45 -11.05
N LEU A 132 6.46 6.11 -11.79
CA LEU A 132 5.23 5.54 -11.26
C LEU A 132 5.01 4.16 -11.87
N ILE A 133 4.92 3.15 -11.01
CA ILE A 133 4.58 1.78 -11.38
C ILE A 133 3.08 1.59 -11.22
N LEU A 134 2.40 1.29 -12.32
CA LEU A 134 0.98 1.01 -12.33
C LEU A 134 0.74 -0.50 -12.54
N VAL A 135 -0.11 -1.07 -11.69
CA VAL A 135 -0.42 -2.50 -11.71
C VAL A 135 -1.93 -2.70 -11.59
N ALA A 136 -2.54 -3.35 -12.59
CA ALA A 136 -3.85 -3.98 -12.40
C ALA A 136 -3.63 -5.42 -11.97
N THR A 137 -4.34 -5.89 -10.95
CA THR A 137 -4.15 -7.23 -10.39
C THR A 137 -5.46 -7.91 -10.03
N SER A 138 -5.46 -9.24 -10.14
CA SER A 138 -6.46 -10.14 -9.56
C SER A 138 -6.02 -10.74 -8.20
N GLY A 139 -4.99 -10.14 -7.54
CA GLY A 139 -4.51 -10.54 -6.22
C GLY A 139 -2.98 -10.55 -6.09
N ASP A 140 -2.33 -11.67 -6.38
CA ASP A 140 -0.92 -11.94 -6.07
C ASP A 140 0.09 -10.94 -6.63
N THR A 141 -0.10 -10.47 -7.87
CA THR A 141 0.85 -9.54 -8.50
C THR A 141 0.88 -8.20 -7.78
N GLY A 142 -0.28 -7.74 -7.27
CA GLY A 142 -0.39 -6.50 -6.53
C GLY A 142 0.41 -6.53 -5.22
N GLY A 143 0.20 -7.57 -4.41
CA GLY A 143 0.92 -7.74 -3.15
C GLY A 143 2.44 -7.81 -3.36
N ALA A 144 2.89 -8.61 -4.35
CA ALA A 144 4.30 -8.75 -4.66
C ALA A 144 4.94 -7.45 -5.20
N ALA A 145 4.22 -6.66 -6.02
CA ALA A 145 4.69 -5.37 -6.50
C ALA A 145 4.83 -4.37 -5.34
N LEU A 146 3.77 -4.22 -4.51
CA LEU A 146 3.82 -3.30 -3.36
C LEU A 146 4.96 -3.66 -2.40
N SER A 147 5.12 -4.94 -2.05
CA SER A 147 6.20 -5.40 -1.17
C SER A 147 7.58 -5.02 -1.71
N SER A 148 7.82 -5.27 -2.99
CA SER A 148 9.13 -5.13 -3.61
C SER A 148 9.51 -3.67 -3.87
N PHE A 149 8.59 -2.88 -4.42
CA PHE A 149 8.84 -1.47 -4.70
C PHE A 149 8.88 -0.61 -3.43
N LYS A 150 8.13 -0.98 -2.39
CA LYS A 150 8.26 -0.36 -1.06
C LYS A 150 9.67 -0.45 -0.53
N LYS A 151 10.31 -1.62 -0.64
CA LYS A 151 11.67 -1.87 -0.11
C LYS A 151 12.73 -1.04 -0.85
N SER A 152 12.62 -0.90 -2.17
CA SER A 152 13.59 -0.13 -2.95
C SER A 152 13.49 1.38 -2.72
N GLY A 153 12.29 1.88 -2.39
CA GLY A 153 12.04 3.31 -2.16
C GLY A 153 12.24 4.25 -3.35
N ALA A 154 12.61 3.73 -4.52
CA ALA A 154 12.94 4.53 -5.71
C ALA A 154 11.74 4.84 -6.62
N PHE A 155 10.58 4.22 -6.37
CA PHE A 155 9.42 4.29 -7.25
C PHE A 155 8.13 4.50 -6.46
N ASP A 156 7.26 5.36 -6.98
CA ASP A 156 5.87 5.36 -6.55
C ASP A 156 5.16 4.17 -7.19
N THR A 157 4.29 3.49 -6.45
CA THR A 157 3.57 2.31 -6.94
C THR A 157 2.09 2.42 -6.63
N VAL A 158 1.26 2.19 -7.64
CA VAL A 158 -0.20 2.15 -7.49
C VAL A 158 -0.71 0.82 -8.01
N VAL A 159 -1.44 0.13 -7.16
CA VAL A 159 -2.11 -1.13 -7.48
C VAL A 159 -3.61 -0.90 -7.51
N LEU A 160 -4.25 -1.32 -8.59
CA LEU A 160 -5.69 -1.34 -8.77
C LEU A 160 -6.18 -2.79 -8.76
N TYR A 161 -7.19 -3.09 -7.96
CA TYR A 161 -7.80 -4.41 -7.88
C TYR A 161 -9.32 -4.29 -7.75
N PRO A 162 -10.10 -5.27 -8.25
CA PRO A 162 -11.56 -5.22 -8.16
C PRO A 162 -12.03 -5.38 -6.71
N HIS A 163 -12.94 -4.53 -6.27
CA HIS A 163 -13.55 -4.62 -4.94
C HIS A 163 -14.30 -5.95 -4.80
N GLY A 164 -13.99 -6.71 -3.75
CA GLY A 164 -14.53 -8.07 -3.54
C GLY A 164 -14.09 -9.11 -4.58
N GLY A 165 -13.12 -8.77 -5.46
CA GLY A 165 -12.62 -9.67 -6.51
C GLY A 165 -11.34 -10.43 -6.15
N VAL A 166 -10.79 -10.24 -4.94
CA VAL A 166 -9.61 -10.93 -4.39
C VAL A 166 -9.96 -11.58 -3.05
N SER A 167 -9.16 -12.57 -2.60
CA SER A 167 -9.37 -13.15 -1.26
C SER A 167 -9.04 -12.15 -0.16
N GLU A 168 -9.62 -12.34 1.04
CA GLU A 168 -9.36 -11.48 2.20
C GLU A 168 -7.86 -11.42 2.54
N ILE A 169 -7.18 -12.56 2.47
CA ILE A 169 -5.74 -12.65 2.73
C ILE A 169 -4.92 -11.90 1.65
N GLN A 170 -5.33 -11.96 0.38
CA GLN A 170 -4.66 -11.21 -0.68
C GLN A 170 -4.87 -9.70 -0.53
N GLU A 171 -6.07 -9.27 -0.16
CA GLU A 171 -6.36 -7.85 0.13
C GLU A 171 -5.55 -7.36 1.33
N LYS A 172 -5.60 -8.07 2.46
CA LYS A 172 -4.77 -7.77 3.64
C LYS A 172 -3.29 -7.70 3.31
N GLN A 173 -2.80 -8.57 2.43
CA GLN A 173 -1.41 -8.55 1.99
C GLN A 173 -1.07 -7.30 1.20
N MET A 174 -1.92 -6.86 0.27
CA MET A 174 -1.72 -5.60 -0.46
C MET A 174 -1.73 -4.42 0.50
N LEU A 175 -2.72 -4.33 1.37
CA LEU A 175 -2.86 -3.23 2.33
C LEU A 175 -1.70 -3.18 3.34
N TYR A 176 -1.16 -4.33 3.76
CA TYR A 176 -0.02 -4.40 4.66
C TYR A 176 1.22 -3.68 4.10
N TYR A 177 1.45 -3.78 2.80
CA TYR A 177 2.59 -3.14 2.13
C TYR A 177 2.33 -1.71 1.65
N THR A 178 1.17 -1.12 1.92
CA THR A 178 0.91 0.28 1.58
C THR A 178 1.65 1.26 2.50
N ASP A 179 2.08 2.38 1.92
CA ASP A 179 2.61 3.56 2.59
C ASP A 179 2.40 4.81 1.71
N ALA A 180 3.14 5.89 1.96
CA ALA A 180 3.04 7.12 1.18
C ALA A 180 3.35 6.93 -0.32
N ARG A 181 4.23 6.00 -0.67
CA ARG A 181 4.68 5.75 -2.05
C ARG A 181 4.02 4.52 -2.66
N THR A 182 3.66 3.54 -1.86
CA THR A 182 3.03 2.29 -2.31
C THR A 182 1.57 2.27 -1.89
N ARG A 183 0.66 2.30 -2.87
CA ARG A 183 -0.77 2.47 -2.65
C ARG A 183 -1.56 1.38 -3.34
N ALA A 184 -2.63 0.93 -2.69
CA ALA A 184 -3.58 -0.03 -3.24
C ALA A 184 -4.98 0.56 -3.17
N TYR A 185 -5.72 0.47 -4.28
CA TYR A 185 -7.10 0.93 -4.36
C TYR A 185 -7.99 -0.18 -4.89
N ALA A 186 -9.04 -0.45 -4.14
CA ALA A 186 -10.15 -1.27 -4.59
C ALA A 186 -10.99 -0.44 -5.58
N VAL A 187 -11.26 -1.00 -6.74
CA VAL A 187 -12.05 -0.36 -7.80
C VAL A 187 -13.47 -0.89 -7.74
N ASP A 188 -14.44 0.00 -7.75
CA ASP A 188 -15.85 -0.38 -7.93
C ASP A 188 -16.06 -0.80 -9.40
N GLY A 189 -15.78 -2.07 -9.67
CA GLY A 189 -15.77 -2.67 -11.00
C GLY A 189 -15.10 -4.05 -11.00
N ASN A 190 -14.81 -4.55 -12.19
CA ASN A 190 -14.14 -5.84 -12.39
C ASN A 190 -12.66 -5.67 -12.77
N PHE A 191 -11.97 -6.78 -12.99
CA PHE A 191 -10.54 -6.77 -13.35
C PHE A 191 -10.27 -6.10 -14.72
N ASP A 192 -11.18 -6.23 -15.68
CA ASP A 192 -11.05 -5.58 -16.99
C ASP A 192 -11.18 -4.06 -16.88
N ASP A 193 -12.01 -3.57 -15.94
CA ASP A 193 -12.08 -2.15 -15.60
C ASP A 193 -10.72 -1.67 -15.08
N CYS A 194 -10.11 -2.39 -14.12
CA CYS A 194 -8.78 -2.05 -13.60
C CYS A 194 -7.71 -1.98 -14.71
N GLN A 195 -7.72 -2.95 -15.63
CA GLN A 195 -6.80 -2.96 -16.77
C GLN A 195 -7.05 -1.80 -17.74
N THR A 196 -8.32 -1.48 -17.98
CA THR A 196 -8.72 -0.38 -18.86
C THR A 196 -8.23 0.95 -18.32
N PHE A 197 -8.36 1.18 -17.00
CA PHE A 197 -7.82 2.38 -16.35
C PHE A 197 -6.31 2.49 -16.46
N VAL A 198 -5.59 1.39 -16.20
CA VAL A 198 -4.14 1.39 -16.36
C VAL A 198 -3.77 1.79 -17.80
N LYS A 199 -4.42 1.22 -18.82
CA LYS A 199 -4.18 1.56 -20.23
C LYS A 199 -4.53 3.02 -20.56
N GLN A 200 -5.63 3.55 -20.02
CA GLN A 200 -6.01 4.95 -20.18
C GLN A 200 -4.96 5.90 -19.61
N ILE A 201 -4.45 5.61 -18.41
CA ILE A 201 -3.40 6.39 -17.78
C ILE A 201 -2.12 6.37 -18.63
N PHE A 202 -1.73 5.21 -19.16
CA PHE A 202 -0.55 5.10 -20.05
C PHE A 202 -0.71 5.90 -21.36
N SER A 203 -1.94 6.08 -21.84
CA SER A 203 -2.21 6.88 -23.06
C SER A 203 -2.45 8.36 -22.78
N ASP A 204 -2.51 8.80 -21.52
CA ASP A 204 -2.81 10.18 -21.16
C ASP A 204 -1.57 11.07 -21.32
N TYR A 205 -1.65 12.04 -22.27
CA TYR A 205 -0.58 13.00 -22.55
C TYR A 205 -0.22 13.91 -21.35
N ARG A 206 -1.09 14.02 -20.34
CA ARG A 206 -0.88 14.85 -19.14
C ARG A 206 0.19 14.29 -18.20
N VAL A 207 0.63 13.05 -18.40
CA VAL A 207 1.58 12.33 -17.55
C VAL A 207 3.00 12.33 -18.14
N LYS A 208 3.33 13.25 -19.06
CA LYS A 208 4.61 13.28 -19.77
C LYS A 208 5.84 13.49 -18.86
N ASP A 209 5.67 14.17 -17.73
CA ASP A 209 6.74 14.44 -16.78
C ASP A 209 7.00 13.29 -15.79
N VAL A 210 6.26 12.18 -15.91
CA VAL A 210 6.40 10.98 -15.11
C VAL A 210 6.80 9.81 -16.01
N LEU A 211 7.79 9.05 -15.59
CA LEU A 211 8.10 7.77 -16.22
C LEU A 211 7.07 6.74 -15.75
N LEU A 212 6.07 6.49 -16.59
CA LEU A 212 5.12 5.41 -16.36
C LEU A 212 5.76 4.08 -16.74
N SER A 213 5.66 3.09 -15.86
CA SER A 213 6.07 1.72 -16.15
C SER A 213 5.10 0.74 -15.49
N SER A 214 5.17 -0.52 -15.93
CA SER A 214 4.33 -1.59 -15.40
C SER A 214 5.19 -2.72 -14.84
N ALA A 215 4.76 -3.24 -13.70
CA ALA A 215 5.33 -4.45 -13.13
C ALA A 215 4.64 -5.75 -13.64
N ASN A 216 3.90 -5.69 -14.74
CA ASN A 216 3.23 -6.86 -15.32
C ASN A 216 4.23 -7.82 -15.99
N SER A 217 3.79 -9.06 -16.26
CA SER A 217 4.62 -10.14 -16.81
C SER A 217 5.19 -9.88 -18.21
N ILE A 218 4.69 -8.84 -18.91
CA ILE A 218 5.19 -8.42 -20.22
C ILE A 218 6.58 -7.77 -20.16
N ASN A 219 6.97 -7.18 -19.01
CA ASN A 219 8.29 -6.60 -18.83
C ASN A 219 9.36 -7.70 -18.80
N VAL A 220 10.40 -7.55 -19.63
CA VAL A 220 11.50 -8.52 -19.69
C VAL A 220 12.30 -8.62 -18.38
N GLY A 221 12.34 -7.55 -17.59
CA GLY A 221 12.92 -7.55 -16.24
C GLY A 221 12.17 -8.45 -15.25
N ARG A 222 10.94 -8.87 -15.58
CA ARG A 222 10.21 -9.91 -14.85
C ARG A 222 10.46 -11.33 -15.39
N LEU A 223 10.77 -11.44 -16.67
CA LEU A 223 10.99 -12.72 -17.31
C LEU A 223 12.36 -13.31 -16.95
N VAL A 224 13.41 -12.51 -17.09
CA VAL A 224 14.79 -12.99 -16.96
C VAL A 224 15.11 -13.60 -15.58
N PRO A 225 14.69 -13.00 -14.45
CA PRO A 225 14.93 -13.60 -13.13
C PRO A 225 14.26 -14.98 -12.95
N GLN A 226 13.24 -15.29 -13.73
CA GLN A 226 12.55 -16.58 -13.65
C GLN A 226 13.35 -17.72 -14.28
N VAL A 227 14.32 -17.44 -15.13
CA VAL A 227 15.23 -18.46 -15.69
C VAL A 227 16.10 -19.09 -14.59
N ILE A 228 16.44 -18.33 -13.56
CA ILE A 228 17.36 -18.72 -12.48
C ILE A 228 16.86 -19.97 -11.75
N TYR A 229 15.58 -20.00 -11.36
CA TYR A 229 15.06 -21.11 -10.57
C TYR A 229 14.91 -22.41 -11.37
N TYR A 230 14.85 -22.38 -12.70
CA TYR A 230 14.93 -23.60 -13.50
C TYR A 230 16.34 -24.21 -13.53
N VAL A 231 17.38 -23.36 -13.57
CA VAL A 231 18.77 -23.81 -13.42
C VAL A 231 18.95 -24.43 -12.04
N TYR A 232 18.50 -23.74 -10.99
CA TYR A 232 18.58 -24.23 -9.62
C TYR A 232 17.78 -25.53 -9.41
N ALA A 233 16.60 -25.65 -10.02
CA ALA A 233 15.76 -26.84 -9.95
C ALA A 233 16.46 -28.07 -10.55
N TYR A 234 17.11 -27.90 -11.70
CA TYR A 234 17.92 -28.97 -12.30
C TYR A 234 19.05 -29.41 -11.38
N ILE A 235 19.82 -28.46 -10.85
CA ILE A 235 20.90 -28.72 -9.89
C ILE A 235 20.38 -29.46 -8.66
N SER A 236 19.26 -29.01 -8.13
CA SER A 236 18.61 -29.63 -6.95
C SER A 236 18.18 -31.07 -7.23
N ALA A 237 17.66 -31.35 -8.44
CA ALA A 237 17.29 -32.70 -8.84
C ALA A 237 18.50 -33.63 -8.95
N VAL A 238 19.64 -33.13 -9.45
CA VAL A 238 20.92 -33.90 -9.48
C VAL A 238 21.42 -34.13 -8.05
N ASN A 239 21.51 -33.07 -7.23
CA ASN A 239 22.02 -33.16 -5.86
C ASN A 239 21.12 -34.06 -4.96
N ALA A 240 19.82 -34.12 -5.23
CA ALA A 240 18.91 -35.06 -4.55
C ALA A 240 18.94 -36.49 -5.09
N GLY A 241 19.78 -36.79 -6.08
CA GLY A 241 19.90 -38.12 -6.69
C GLY A 241 18.68 -38.55 -7.52
N VAL A 242 17.79 -37.61 -7.87
CA VAL A 242 16.62 -37.88 -8.73
C VAL A 242 17.08 -38.18 -10.16
N ILE A 243 18.05 -37.43 -10.66
CA ILE A 243 18.67 -37.59 -11.97
C ILE A 243 20.21 -37.57 -11.84
N THR A 244 20.90 -38.08 -12.84
CA THR A 244 22.35 -37.90 -12.98
C THR A 244 22.69 -36.65 -13.77
N LEU A 245 23.92 -36.14 -13.60
CA LEU A 245 24.35 -34.95 -14.34
C LEU A 245 24.32 -35.22 -15.85
N GLY A 246 23.68 -34.36 -16.61
CA GLY A 246 23.43 -34.49 -18.04
C GLY A 246 22.15 -35.24 -18.41
N GLU A 247 21.53 -35.97 -17.49
CA GLU A 247 20.22 -36.59 -17.71
C GLU A 247 19.14 -35.51 -17.85
N LYS A 248 18.22 -35.73 -18.81
CA LYS A 248 17.12 -34.76 -19.04
C LYS A 248 15.94 -34.99 -18.10
N ILE A 249 15.34 -33.91 -17.65
CA ILE A 249 14.13 -33.92 -16.78
C ILE A 249 13.00 -33.09 -17.40
N ASN A 250 11.78 -33.50 -17.20
CA ASN A 250 10.61 -32.75 -17.66
C ASN A 250 10.22 -31.63 -16.68
N ALA A 251 9.51 -30.62 -17.16
CA ALA A 251 8.94 -29.54 -16.33
C ALA A 251 7.42 -29.46 -16.49
N VAL A 252 6.71 -29.38 -15.38
CA VAL A 252 5.24 -29.23 -15.33
C VAL A 252 4.93 -27.88 -14.73
N VAL A 253 4.25 -27.01 -15.48
CA VAL A 253 4.12 -25.61 -15.12
C VAL A 253 2.66 -25.16 -15.15
N PRO A 254 2.08 -24.72 -14.02
CA PRO A 254 0.76 -24.10 -14.01
C PRO A 254 0.83 -22.79 -14.79
N THR A 255 0.06 -22.69 -15.88
CA THR A 255 0.30 -21.68 -16.90
C THR A 255 -0.91 -20.78 -17.13
N GLY A 256 -0.72 -19.47 -16.87
CA GLY A 256 -1.61 -18.39 -17.29
C GLY A 256 -0.96 -17.55 -18.41
N ASN A 257 -0.29 -16.45 -18.02
CA ASN A 257 0.36 -15.52 -18.95
C ASN A 257 1.63 -16.03 -19.65
N PHE A 258 1.93 -17.31 -19.55
CA PHE A 258 3.06 -18.01 -20.21
C PHE A 258 4.48 -17.53 -19.83
N GLY A 259 4.62 -16.63 -18.87
CA GLY A 259 5.94 -16.10 -18.48
C GLY A 259 6.86 -17.15 -17.84
N ASP A 260 6.30 -17.90 -16.91
CA ASP A 260 7.01 -18.94 -16.14
C ASP A 260 7.51 -20.08 -17.06
N ILE A 261 6.62 -20.72 -17.79
CA ILE A 261 6.99 -21.82 -18.70
C ILE A 261 7.95 -21.36 -19.80
N PHE A 262 7.82 -20.11 -20.28
CA PHE A 262 8.74 -19.52 -21.24
C PHE A 262 10.13 -19.28 -20.62
N ALA A 263 10.21 -18.93 -19.33
CA ALA A 263 11.51 -18.87 -18.63
C ALA A 263 12.17 -20.25 -18.55
N GLY A 264 11.39 -21.32 -18.36
CA GLY A 264 11.87 -22.71 -18.48
C GLY A 264 12.41 -23.01 -19.89
N TYR A 265 11.72 -22.55 -20.93
CA TYR A 265 12.20 -22.69 -22.30
C TYR A 265 13.51 -21.93 -22.53
N LEU A 266 13.67 -20.73 -21.98
CA LEU A 266 14.93 -19.99 -22.01
C LEU A 266 16.03 -20.71 -21.22
N ALA A 267 15.72 -21.31 -20.07
CA ALA A 267 16.66 -22.14 -19.32
C ALA A 267 17.18 -23.29 -20.16
N LYS A 268 16.32 -23.98 -20.91
CA LYS A 268 16.73 -24.99 -21.88
C LYS A 268 17.61 -24.40 -22.99
N LYS A 269 17.30 -23.22 -23.50
CA LYS A 269 18.09 -22.52 -24.53
C LYS A 269 19.51 -22.17 -24.05
N ILE A 270 19.69 -21.81 -22.78
CA ILE A 270 21.00 -21.53 -22.21
C ILE A 270 21.80 -22.80 -21.83
N GLY A 271 21.22 -24.01 -21.97
CA GLY A 271 21.91 -25.26 -21.82
C GLY A 271 21.48 -26.17 -20.68
N VAL A 272 20.41 -25.80 -19.93
CA VAL A 272 19.85 -26.69 -18.88
C VAL A 272 19.22 -27.93 -19.56
N PRO A 273 19.53 -29.15 -19.10
CA PRO A 273 18.99 -30.37 -19.70
C PRO A 273 17.50 -30.60 -19.35
N LEU A 274 16.63 -29.73 -19.84
CA LEU A 274 15.18 -29.91 -19.76
C LEU A 274 14.66 -30.65 -20.99
N ASN A 275 13.72 -31.58 -20.79
CA ASN A 275 13.18 -32.43 -21.87
C ASN A 275 11.89 -31.82 -22.42
N LYS A 276 10.74 -32.18 -21.87
CA LYS A 276 9.42 -31.70 -22.24
C LYS A 276 8.88 -30.70 -21.21
N PHE A 277 7.98 -29.84 -21.68
CA PHE A 277 7.24 -28.92 -20.85
C PHE A 277 5.76 -29.30 -20.89
N VAL A 278 5.12 -29.51 -19.75
CA VAL A 278 3.67 -29.65 -19.65
C VAL A 278 3.07 -28.28 -19.33
N CYS A 279 2.39 -27.69 -20.29
CA CYS A 279 1.58 -26.49 -20.12
C CYS A 279 0.26 -26.89 -19.44
N ALA A 280 0.16 -26.69 -18.14
CA ALA A 280 -1.03 -27.03 -17.37
C ALA A 280 -1.99 -25.84 -17.33
N SER A 281 -3.22 -26.02 -17.80
CA SER A 281 -4.29 -25.02 -17.81
C SER A 281 -5.40 -25.41 -16.82
N ASN A 282 -6.16 -24.42 -16.33
CA ASN A 282 -7.44 -24.66 -15.68
C ASN A 282 -8.58 -24.71 -16.72
N VAL A 283 -9.83 -24.53 -16.30
CA VAL A 283 -11.01 -24.53 -17.19
C VAL A 283 -10.92 -23.49 -18.32
N ASN A 284 -10.11 -22.43 -18.14
CA ASN A 284 -9.81 -21.45 -19.20
C ASN A 284 -8.66 -21.99 -20.08
N ASN A 285 -8.91 -23.08 -20.79
CA ASN A 285 -7.94 -23.96 -21.43
C ASN A 285 -7.47 -23.54 -22.82
N VAL A 286 -7.47 -22.24 -23.13
CA VAL A 286 -7.08 -21.72 -24.47
C VAL A 286 -5.68 -22.20 -24.90
N LEU A 287 -4.74 -22.30 -23.98
CA LEU A 287 -3.37 -22.80 -24.25
C LEU A 287 -3.37 -24.30 -24.56
N THR A 288 -4.15 -25.09 -23.84
CA THR A 288 -4.26 -26.53 -24.09
C THR A 288 -4.76 -26.81 -25.50
N ASP A 289 -5.81 -26.10 -25.92
CA ASP A 289 -6.36 -26.25 -27.28
C ASP A 289 -5.34 -25.77 -28.32
N PHE A 290 -4.63 -24.67 -28.06
CA PHE A 290 -3.60 -24.17 -28.95
C PHE A 290 -2.47 -25.20 -29.17
N PHE A 291 -1.91 -25.77 -28.10
CA PHE A 291 -0.83 -26.76 -28.24
C PHE A 291 -1.32 -28.07 -28.90
N LYS A 292 -2.58 -28.46 -28.67
CA LYS A 292 -3.16 -29.66 -29.28
C LYS A 292 -3.54 -29.47 -30.77
N SER A 293 -4.05 -28.29 -31.17
CA SER A 293 -4.58 -28.05 -32.51
C SER A 293 -3.70 -27.14 -33.40
N GLY A 294 -2.86 -26.29 -32.81
CA GLY A 294 -2.18 -25.19 -33.50
C GLY A 294 -3.06 -23.96 -33.72
N VAL A 295 -4.31 -23.95 -33.21
CA VAL A 295 -5.24 -22.84 -33.33
C VAL A 295 -5.38 -22.15 -31.99
N TYR A 296 -5.09 -20.84 -31.91
CA TYR A 296 -5.37 -20.01 -30.78
C TYR A 296 -6.67 -19.25 -30.97
N ASP A 297 -7.66 -19.48 -30.13
CA ASP A 297 -8.96 -18.83 -30.22
C ASP A 297 -9.42 -18.27 -28.87
N LYS A 298 -9.48 -16.94 -28.78
CA LYS A 298 -9.94 -16.22 -27.57
C LYS A 298 -11.47 -16.04 -27.52
N ASN A 299 -12.20 -16.36 -28.62
CA ASN A 299 -13.64 -16.18 -28.72
C ASN A 299 -14.38 -17.32 -28.01
N ARG A 300 -14.25 -17.35 -26.68
CA ARG A 300 -14.83 -18.37 -25.81
C ARG A 300 -15.31 -17.76 -24.50
N ALA A 301 -16.12 -18.49 -23.74
CA ALA A 301 -16.54 -18.08 -22.42
C ALA A 301 -15.34 -17.97 -21.46
N PHE A 302 -15.40 -16.99 -20.58
CA PHE A 302 -14.47 -16.81 -19.46
C PHE A 302 -15.08 -17.39 -18.19
N TYR A 303 -14.32 -18.20 -17.48
CA TYR A 303 -14.74 -18.83 -16.23
C TYR A 303 -13.90 -18.33 -15.07
N LYS A 304 -14.57 -17.90 -13.99
CA LYS A 304 -13.89 -17.62 -12.71
C LYS A 304 -13.63 -18.94 -12.00
N SER A 305 -12.35 -19.26 -11.76
CA SER A 305 -11.92 -20.55 -11.21
C SER A 305 -11.35 -20.45 -9.79
N ASN A 306 -11.07 -21.59 -9.19
CA ASN A 306 -10.33 -21.72 -7.92
C ASN A 306 -8.83 -21.37 -8.06
N SER A 307 -8.31 -21.28 -9.29
CA SER A 307 -6.92 -20.91 -9.60
C SER A 307 -6.84 -19.58 -10.39
N PRO A 308 -7.22 -18.44 -9.78
CA PRO A 308 -7.50 -17.19 -10.48
C PRO A 308 -6.30 -16.58 -11.22
N ALA A 309 -5.06 -16.90 -10.85
CA ALA A 309 -3.88 -16.42 -11.57
C ALA A 309 -3.70 -17.07 -12.96
N MET A 310 -4.48 -18.12 -13.26
CA MET A 310 -4.53 -18.83 -14.56
C MET A 310 -5.79 -18.47 -15.38
N ASP A 311 -6.69 -17.63 -14.86
CA ASP A 311 -7.91 -17.20 -15.55
C ASP A 311 -7.55 -16.18 -16.64
N ILE A 312 -7.32 -16.68 -17.85
CA ILE A 312 -6.93 -15.87 -19.00
C ILE A 312 -7.61 -16.35 -20.28
N LEU A 313 -7.88 -15.41 -21.19
CA LEU A 313 -8.22 -15.69 -22.58
C LEU A 313 -7.09 -15.28 -23.54
N ILE A 314 -6.21 -14.36 -23.11
CA ILE A 314 -5.03 -13.94 -23.86
C ILE A 314 -3.79 -14.18 -23.00
N SER A 315 -2.94 -15.08 -23.44
CA SER A 315 -1.68 -15.44 -22.79
C SER A 315 -0.55 -14.59 -23.37
N SER A 316 -0.19 -13.52 -22.68
CA SER A 316 0.65 -12.45 -23.23
C SER A 316 2.06 -12.90 -23.65
N ASN A 317 2.73 -13.74 -22.86
CA ASN A 317 4.10 -14.16 -23.17
C ASN A 317 4.21 -15.31 -24.18
N LEU A 318 3.08 -15.88 -24.60
CA LEU A 318 3.08 -16.86 -25.70
C LEU A 318 3.65 -16.25 -26.99
N GLU A 319 3.45 -14.94 -27.18
CA GLU A 319 4.03 -14.19 -28.30
C GLU A 319 5.56 -14.34 -28.39
N ARG A 320 6.25 -14.44 -27.23
CA ARG A 320 7.69 -14.69 -27.20
C ARG A 320 8.07 -16.09 -27.71
N LEU A 321 7.28 -17.09 -27.38
CA LEU A 321 7.49 -18.44 -27.92
C LEU A 321 7.21 -18.45 -29.44
N LEU A 322 6.14 -17.80 -29.90
CA LEU A 322 5.80 -17.71 -31.32
C LEU A 322 6.98 -17.16 -32.14
N TYR A 323 7.70 -16.17 -31.64
CA TYR A 323 8.89 -15.65 -32.33
C TYR A 323 9.90 -16.75 -32.69
N TYR A 324 10.17 -17.69 -31.77
CA TYR A 324 11.11 -18.78 -31.99
C TYR A 324 10.56 -19.89 -32.88
N VAL A 325 9.27 -20.17 -32.80
CA VAL A 325 8.67 -21.30 -33.51
C VAL A 325 8.19 -20.94 -34.93
N THR A 326 7.91 -19.66 -35.19
CA THR A 326 7.43 -19.20 -36.52
C THR A 326 8.52 -18.57 -37.40
N GLY A 327 9.76 -18.49 -36.88
CA GLY A 327 10.89 -17.96 -37.65
C GLY A 327 11.03 -16.44 -37.65
N GLY A 328 10.34 -15.71 -36.75
CA GLY A 328 10.65 -14.31 -36.47
C GLY A 328 9.50 -13.31 -36.52
N ALA A 329 9.87 -12.05 -36.44
CA ALA A 329 9.01 -10.93 -36.13
C ALA A 329 7.87 -10.68 -37.12
N LYS A 330 8.11 -10.85 -38.43
CA LYS A 330 7.08 -10.60 -39.47
C LYS A 330 5.84 -11.48 -39.24
N ARG A 331 6.07 -12.79 -39.06
CA ARG A 331 5.00 -13.76 -38.85
C ARG A 331 4.27 -13.53 -37.53
N VAL A 332 5.00 -13.22 -36.47
CA VAL A 332 4.37 -12.84 -35.18
C VAL A 332 3.47 -11.62 -35.34
N GLY A 333 3.94 -10.58 -36.05
CA GLY A 333 3.11 -9.40 -36.33
C GLY A 333 1.83 -9.72 -37.09
N GLU A 334 1.85 -10.70 -38.02
CA GLU A 334 0.66 -11.21 -38.72
C GLU A 334 -0.31 -11.89 -37.74
N LEU A 335 0.19 -12.86 -36.95
CA LEU A 335 -0.62 -13.61 -35.99
C LEU A 335 -1.26 -12.69 -34.95
N MET A 336 -0.54 -11.68 -34.45
CA MET A 336 -1.09 -10.74 -33.48
C MET A 336 -2.13 -9.80 -34.09
N ARG A 337 -2.03 -9.44 -35.38
CA ARG A 337 -3.09 -8.73 -36.10
C ARG A 337 -4.34 -9.59 -36.25
N GLU A 338 -4.19 -10.86 -36.65
CA GLU A 338 -5.31 -11.82 -36.73
C GLU A 338 -6.02 -11.96 -35.37
N LEU A 339 -5.26 -12.13 -34.29
CA LEU A 339 -5.80 -12.20 -32.93
C LEU A 339 -6.58 -10.92 -32.52
N LYS A 340 -6.10 -9.76 -32.95
CA LYS A 340 -6.76 -8.47 -32.65
C LYS A 340 -8.05 -8.30 -33.45
N THR A 341 -8.06 -8.68 -34.73
CA THR A 341 -9.19 -8.44 -35.67
C THR A 341 -10.23 -9.55 -35.63
N CYS A 342 -9.78 -10.81 -35.61
CA CYS A 342 -10.66 -11.98 -35.71
C CYS A 342 -10.81 -12.74 -34.38
N GLY A 343 -10.00 -12.41 -33.38
CA GLY A 343 -9.99 -13.11 -32.08
C GLY A 343 -9.29 -14.47 -32.14
N LYS A 344 -8.73 -14.88 -33.27
CA LYS A 344 -8.05 -16.17 -33.45
C LYS A 344 -6.94 -16.09 -34.49
N TYR A 345 -6.00 -17.03 -34.40
CA TYR A 345 -4.99 -17.30 -35.42
C TYR A 345 -4.67 -18.80 -35.51
N SER A 346 -4.03 -19.21 -36.58
CA SER A 346 -3.62 -20.62 -36.80
C SER A 346 -2.17 -20.68 -37.23
N LEU A 347 -1.45 -21.67 -36.71
CA LEU A 347 -0.12 -22.03 -37.14
C LEU A 347 -0.18 -22.96 -38.36
N THR A 348 0.81 -22.85 -39.23
CA THR A 348 1.04 -23.85 -40.29
C THR A 348 1.51 -25.18 -39.67
N GLU A 349 1.47 -26.25 -40.45
CA GLU A 349 1.90 -27.57 -40.00
C GLU A 349 3.40 -27.57 -39.59
N SER A 350 4.24 -26.88 -40.35
CA SER A 350 5.67 -26.72 -40.03
C SER A 350 5.93 -25.92 -38.77
N GLU A 351 5.18 -24.82 -38.54
CA GLU A 351 5.25 -24.03 -37.31
C GLU A 351 4.79 -24.84 -36.09
N ARG A 352 3.73 -25.65 -36.26
CA ARG A 352 3.21 -26.54 -35.23
C ARG A 352 4.23 -27.65 -34.83
N ALA A 353 4.95 -28.19 -35.80
CA ALA A 353 5.98 -29.19 -35.55
C ALA A 353 7.08 -28.67 -34.58
N ASN A 354 7.38 -27.35 -34.62
CA ASN A 354 8.33 -26.70 -33.72
C ASN A 354 7.83 -26.59 -32.27
N LEU A 355 6.57 -26.89 -31.99
CA LEU A 355 6.00 -26.96 -30.63
C LEU A 355 6.11 -28.34 -29.99
N SER A 356 6.78 -29.31 -30.62
CA SER A 356 6.87 -30.70 -30.17
C SER A 356 7.47 -30.91 -28.76
N GLU A 357 8.13 -29.90 -28.22
CA GLU A 357 8.66 -29.91 -26.83
C GLU A 357 7.58 -29.62 -25.78
N PHE A 358 6.44 -29.09 -26.20
CA PHE A 358 5.33 -28.74 -25.32
C PHE A 358 4.22 -29.76 -25.38
N LEU A 359 3.86 -30.27 -24.20
CA LEU A 359 2.64 -31.04 -23.96
C LEU A 359 1.65 -30.12 -23.26
N ALA A 360 0.37 -30.36 -23.41
CA ALA A 360 -0.64 -29.54 -22.76
C ALA A 360 -1.83 -30.36 -22.30
N GLU A 361 -2.24 -30.14 -21.06
CA GLU A 361 -3.42 -30.73 -20.45
C GLU A 361 -4.15 -29.65 -19.63
N TYR A 362 -5.42 -29.92 -19.26
CA TYR A 362 -6.17 -29.03 -18.39
C TYR A 362 -6.87 -29.80 -17.28
N SER A 363 -7.18 -29.08 -16.20
CA SER A 363 -7.91 -29.58 -15.04
C SER A 363 -9.21 -28.82 -14.85
N THR A 364 -10.30 -29.54 -14.61
CA THR A 364 -11.59 -28.95 -14.22
C THR A 364 -11.54 -28.50 -12.75
N GLU A 365 -12.58 -27.80 -12.30
CA GLU A 365 -12.67 -27.37 -10.91
C GLU A 365 -12.76 -28.56 -9.93
N GLU A 366 -13.52 -29.60 -10.30
CA GLU A 366 -13.65 -30.83 -9.53
C GLU A 366 -12.34 -31.61 -9.48
N GLU A 367 -11.65 -31.75 -10.61
CA GLU A 367 -10.35 -32.42 -10.68
C GLU A 367 -9.28 -31.67 -9.89
N THR A 368 -9.31 -30.31 -9.92
CA THR A 368 -8.40 -29.47 -9.11
C THR A 368 -8.58 -29.71 -7.61
N LEU A 369 -9.83 -29.77 -7.11
CA LEU A 369 -10.11 -30.10 -5.72
C LEU A 369 -9.68 -31.53 -5.38
N ALA A 370 -9.97 -32.50 -6.25
CA ALA A 370 -9.54 -33.87 -6.08
C ALA A 370 -8.00 -34.00 -6.05
N ALA A 371 -7.29 -33.21 -6.85
CA ALA A 371 -5.83 -33.18 -6.88
C ALA A 371 -5.21 -32.66 -5.57
N ILE A 372 -5.80 -31.62 -4.95
CA ILE A 372 -5.38 -31.16 -3.61
C ILE A 372 -5.54 -32.27 -2.58
N ASN A 373 -6.70 -32.92 -2.56
CA ASN A 373 -6.96 -34.05 -1.65
C ASN A 373 -6.02 -35.22 -1.89
N SER A 374 -5.80 -35.58 -3.16
CA SER A 374 -4.91 -36.69 -3.56
C SER A 374 -3.47 -36.43 -3.14
N ALA A 375 -2.93 -35.23 -3.37
CA ALA A 375 -1.57 -34.90 -2.95
C ALA A 375 -1.43 -34.98 -1.43
N TYR A 376 -2.38 -34.43 -0.68
CA TYR A 376 -2.36 -34.52 0.78
C TYR A 376 -2.45 -35.97 1.28
N SER A 377 -3.36 -36.76 0.74
CA SER A 377 -3.61 -38.16 1.18
C SER A 377 -2.47 -39.11 0.78
N SER A 378 -1.85 -38.91 -0.41
CA SER A 378 -0.85 -39.86 -0.93
C SER A 378 0.59 -39.55 -0.53
N ILE A 379 0.95 -38.28 -0.44
CA ILE A 379 2.32 -37.84 -0.15
C ILE A 379 2.41 -36.88 1.05
N ASN A 380 1.32 -36.69 1.79
CA ASN A 380 1.22 -35.77 2.94
C ASN A 380 1.76 -34.36 2.64
N TYR A 381 1.43 -33.85 1.46
CA TYR A 381 1.92 -32.57 1.00
C TYR A 381 0.75 -31.65 0.60
N LEU A 382 0.64 -30.52 1.26
CA LEU A 382 -0.42 -29.55 1.04
C LEU A 382 -0.03 -28.60 -0.11
N ILE A 383 -0.86 -28.56 -1.15
CA ILE A 383 -0.64 -27.75 -2.36
C ILE A 383 -1.74 -26.71 -2.56
N ASP A 384 -1.40 -25.60 -3.23
CA ASP A 384 -2.36 -24.58 -3.64
C ASP A 384 -3.12 -25.01 -4.92
N PRO A 385 -4.23 -24.32 -5.28
CA PRO A 385 -5.03 -24.70 -6.45
C PRO A 385 -4.27 -24.65 -7.79
N HIS A 386 -3.31 -23.74 -7.96
CA HIS A 386 -2.52 -23.67 -9.19
C HIS A 386 -1.57 -24.86 -9.31
N THR A 387 -0.89 -25.18 -8.21
CA THR A 387 -0.05 -26.39 -8.11
C THR A 387 -0.88 -27.64 -8.32
N ALA A 388 -2.13 -27.67 -7.84
CA ALA A 388 -3.04 -28.81 -8.02
C ALA A 388 -3.43 -29.01 -9.50
N VAL A 389 -3.70 -27.93 -10.23
CA VAL A 389 -3.89 -28.01 -11.70
C VAL A 389 -2.70 -28.67 -12.37
N ALA A 390 -1.47 -28.24 -12.02
CA ALA A 390 -0.25 -28.83 -12.59
C ALA A 390 -0.08 -30.31 -12.20
N TYR A 391 -0.41 -30.66 -10.95
CA TYR A 391 -0.34 -32.04 -10.45
C TYR A 391 -1.31 -32.96 -11.20
N ASP A 392 -2.56 -32.53 -11.41
CA ASP A 392 -3.54 -33.27 -12.19
C ASP A 392 -3.11 -33.40 -13.66
N CYS A 393 -2.66 -32.28 -14.27
CA CYS A 393 -2.19 -32.30 -15.65
C CYS A 393 -0.94 -33.22 -15.86
N TYR A 394 -0.03 -33.29 -14.86
CA TYR A 394 1.05 -34.28 -14.90
C TYR A 394 0.51 -35.71 -14.93
N ASN A 395 -0.44 -36.04 -14.06
CA ASN A 395 -1.02 -37.38 -13.97
C ASN A 395 -1.77 -37.80 -15.26
N LYS A 396 -2.39 -36.84 -15.96
CA LYS A 396 -3.07 -37.03 -17.25
C LYS A 396 -2.11 -37.08 -18.44
N SER A 397 -0.92 -36.51 -18.29
CA SER A 397 0.01 -36.35 -19.42
C SER A 397 0.73 -37.66 -19.78
N LYS A 398 1.27 -37.70 -21.01
CA LYS A 398 2.06 -38.84 -21.50
C LYS A 398 3.33 -39.12 -20.70
N ILE A 399 3.76 -38.14 -19.89
CA ILE A 399 4.97 -38.24 -19.05
C ILE A 399 4.67 -38.55 -17.58
N SER A 400 3.48 -38.97 -17.24
CA SER A 400 3.00 -39.20 -15.84
C SER A 400 3.82 -40.19 -15.02
N LYS A 401 4.69 -41.00 -15.66
CA LYS A 401 5.60 -41.93 -14.99
C LYS A 401 7.08 -41.52 -15.15
N GLU A 402 7.34 -40.44 -15.85
CA GLU A 402 8.69 -39.94 -16.07
C GLU A 402 9.10 -38.95 -14.96
N LYS A 403 10.40 -38.77 -14.78
CA LYS A 403 10.95 -37.77 -13.85
C LYS A 403 10.57 -36.37 -14.29
N ALA A 404 9.99 -35.61 -13.38
CA ALA A 404 9.52 -34.24 -13.66
C ALA A 404 9.70 -33.31 -12.46
N ILE A 405 9.95 -32.04 -12.76
CA ILE A 405 9.88 -30.91 -11.82
C ILE A 405 8.52 -30.27 -11.99
N LEU A 406 7.70 -30.25 -10.94
CA LEU A 406 6.46 -29.53 -10.89
C LEU A 406 6.67 -28.19 -10.18
N VAL A 407 6.33 -27.11 -10.86
CA VAL A 407 6.50 -25.75 -10.33
C VAL A 407 5.35 -25.40 -9.40
N SER A 408 5.66 -25.24 -8.10
CA SER A 408 4.71 -24.84 -7.06
C SER A 408 4.74 -23.32 -6.89
N THR A 409 3.69 -22.67 -7.39
CA THR A 409 3.68 -21.22 -7.63
C THR A 409 3.16 -20.36 -6.49
N ALA A 410 2.42 -20.95 -5.55
CA ALA A 410 1.87 -20.22 -4.40
C ALA A 410 1.73 -21.09 -3.15
N SER A 411 1.71 -20.44 -2.00
CA SER A 411 1.40 -21.11 -0.74
C SER A 411 -0.09 -21.47 -0.66
N PRO A 412 -0.45 -22.67 -0.20
CA PRO A 412 -1.86 -23.08 -0.01
C PRO A 412 -2.63 -22.14 0.94
N PHE A 413 -1.95 -21.48 1.87
CA PHE A 413 -2.54 -20.54 2.81
C PHE A 413 -3.06 -19.23 2.17
N LYS A 414 -2.82 -19.01 0.90
CA LYS A 414 -3.40 -17.89 0.15
C LYS A 414 -4.79 -18.17 -0.40
N PHE A 415 -5.19 -19.44 -0.41
CA PHE A 415 -6.46 -19.93 -0.96
C PHE A 415 -7.21 -20.80 0.06
N PRO A 416 -7.45 -20.28 1.28
CA PRO A 416 -7.89 -21.12 2.40
C PRO A 416 -9.25 -21.79 2.15
N TYR A 417 -10.23 -21.10 1.57
CA TYR A 417 -11.53 -21.68 1.25
C TYR A 417 -11.45 -22.84 0.24
N THR A 418 -10.67 -22.70 -0.80
CA THR A 418 -10.51 -23.74 -1.83
C THR A 418 -9.83 -24.98 -1.25
N VAL A 419 -8.77 -24.77 -0.47
CA VAL A 419 -8.03 -25.87 0.17
C VAL A 419 -8.90 -26.56 1.22
N ALA A 420 -9.63 -25.79 2.04
CA ALA A 420 -10.56 -26.33 3.03
C ALA A 420 -11.65 -27.17 2.37
N LYS A 421 -12.26 -26.68 1.28
CA LYS A 421 -13.25 -27.41 0.50
C LYS A 421 -12.70 -28.74 -0.04
N ALA A 422 -11.49 -28.74 -0.59
CA ALA A 422 -10.83 -29.93 -1.12
C ALA A 422 -10.56 -30.99 -0.03
N LEU A 423 -10.26 -30.55 1.19
CA LEU A 423 -9.94 -31.43 2.32
C LEU A 423 -11.13 -31.71 3.25
N ASN A 424 -12.33 -31.27 2.89
CA ASN A 424 -13.54 -31.36 3.71
C ASN A 424 -13.38 -30.76 5.12
N LEU A 425 -12.63 -29.67 5.25
CA LEU A 425 -12.49 -28.95 6.51
C LEU A 425 -13.70 -28.05 6.75
N ASN A 426 -14.04 -27.87 8.02
CA ASN A 426 -15.07 -26.91 8.40
C ASN A 426 -14.63 -25.48 8.00
N THR A 427 -15.51 -24.74 7.33
CA THR A 427 -15.27 -23.37 6.85
C THR A 427 -15.89 -22.29 7.72
N ASP A 428 -16.54 -22.65 8.83
CA ASP A 428 -17.11 -21.70 9.78
C ASP A 428 -16.02 -20.86 10.46
N GLY A 429 -16.31 -19.59 10.73
CA GLY A 429 -15.44 -18.68 11.44
C GLY A 429 -14.53 -17.82 10.55
N GLY A 430 -14.70 -17.89 9.22
CA GLY A 430 -13.95 -17.04 8.26
C GLY A 430 -12.52 -17.53 7.95
N GLU A 431 -11.83 -16.80 7.07
CA GLU A 431 -10.49 -17.21 6.56
C GLU A 431 -9.47 -17.46 7.69
N GLY A 432 -9.48 -16.67 8.75
CA GLY A 432 -8.55 -16.82 9.87
C GLY A 432 -8.66 -18.16 10.59
N GLU A 433 -9.87 -18.65 10.80
CA GLU A 433 -10.10 -19.97 11.45
C GLU A 433 -9.76 -21.13 10.51
N ILE A 434 -10.05 -20.98 9.22
CA ILE A 434 -9.65 -21.97 8.21
C ILE A 434 -8.12 -22.09 8.18
N ILE A 435 -7.41 -20.96 8.16
CA ILE A 435 -5.94 -20.91 8.17
C ILE A 435 -5.36 -21.61 9.41
N LYS A 436 -5.97 -21.44 10.59
CA LYS A 436 -5.54 -22.17 11.80
C LYS A 436 -5.70 -23.69 11.66
N ARG A 437 -6.84 -24.17 11.11
CA ARG A 437 -7.08 -25.60 10.84
C ARG A 437 -6.08 -26.15 9.83
N MET A 438 -5.82 -25.44 8.74
CA MET A 438 -4.79 -25.80 7.77
C MET A 438 -3.39 -25.84 8.40
N GLY A 439 -3.09 -24.91 9.31
CA GLY A 439 -1.81 -24.84 10.02
C GLY A 439 -1.53 -26.06 10.88
N ALA A 440 -2.56 -26.72 11.41
CA ALA A 440 -2.43 -27.98 12.16
C ALA A 440 -2.09 -29.17 11.23
N MET A 441 -2.40 -29.07 9.94
CA MET A 441 -2.17 -30.13 8.94
C MET A 441 -0.85 -29.93 8.18
N ALA A 442 -0.39 -28.69 8.04
CA ALA A 442 0.78 -28.36 7.25
C ALA A 442 2.08 -28.64 8.02
N TYR A 443 3.02 -29.32 7.38
CA TYR A 443 4.37 -29.42 7.90
C TYR A 443 5.01 -28.03 8.06
N GLY A 444 5.41 -27.67 9.29
CA GLY A 444 5.91 -26.32 9.62
C GLY A 444 4.86 -25.32 10.06
N GLY A 445 3.57 -25.68 10.03
CA GLY A 445 2.46 -24.85 10.52
C GLY A 445 2.17 -23.65 9.62
N ILE A 446 1.54 -22.62 10.19
CA ILE A 446 1.18 -21.40 9.45
C ILE A 446 2.46 -20.58 9.12
N PRO A 447 2.72 -20.23 7.85
CA PRO A 447 3.85 -19.39 7.49
C PRO A 447 3.85 -18.06 8.24
N TYR A 448 5.06 -17.56 8.60
CA TYR A 448 5.19 -16.31 9.34
C TYR A 448 4.54 -15.11 8.62
N GLY A 449 4.67 -15.04 7.28
CA GLY A 449 4.02 -14.01 6.48
C GLY A 449 2.50 -13.97 6.63
N ILE A 450 1.85 -15.13 6.71
CA ILE A 450 0.39 -15.23 6.95
C ILE A 450 0.03 -14.81 8.37
N LYS A 451 0.78 -15.28 9.40
CA LYS A 451 0.54 -14.87 10.80
C LYS A 451 0.53 -13.35 10.98
N LYS A 452 1.43 -12.65 10.30
CA LYS A 452 1.52 -11.19 10.30
C LYS A 452 0.28 -10.51 9.71
N LEU A 453 -0.29 -11.08 8.65
CA LEU A 453 -1.47 -10.54 7.98
C LEU A 453 -2.75 -10.72 8.81
N LEU A 454 -2.87 -11.81 9.55
CA LEU A 454 -4.03 -12.07 10.42
C LEU A 454 -4.19 -10.99 11.51
N GLY A 455 -3.12 -10.33 11.92
CA GLY A 455 -3.14 -9.22 12.89
C GLY A 455 -3.25 -7.83 12.27
N SER A 456 -3.33 -7.70 10.94
CA SER A 456 -3.37 -6.41 10.25
C SER A 456 -4.82 -5.98 9.98
N ASN A 457 -5.16 -4.73 10.33
CA ASN A 457 -6.50 -4.15 10.17
C ASN A 457 -6.48 -2.83 9.37
N LYS A 458 -5.61 -2.70 8.37
CA LYS A 458 -5.62 -1.51 7.50
C LYS A 458 -6.93 -1.45 6.69
N PRO A 459 -7.58 -0.28 6.63
CA PRO A 459 -8.84 -0.14 5.92
C PRO A 459 -8.66 -0.22 4.39
N THR A 460 -9.63 -0.83 3.71
CA THR A 460 -9.74 -0.82 2.26
C THR A 460 -10.16 0.57 1.78
N VAL A 461 -9.45 1.13 0.81
CA VAL A 461 -9.83 2.38 0.15
C VAL A 461 -10.47 2.04 -1.19
N VAL A 462 -11.80 2.19 -1.25
CA VAL A 462 -12.58 1.97 -2.48
C VAL A 462 -12.61 3.27 -3.29
N LYS A 463 -12.38 3.17 -4.60
CA LYS A 463 -12.40 4.28 -5.54
C LYS A 463 -13.36 4.00 -6.69
N THR A 464 -14.18 5.01 -7.01
CA THR A 464 -15.02 5.00 -8.22
C THR A 464 -14.15 5.21 -9.48
N LYS A 465 -14.75 4.93 -10.64
CA LYS A 465 -14.09 5.11 -11.95
C LYS A 465 -13.57 6.54 -12.19
N ASP A 466 -14.29 7.55 -11.71
CA ASP A 466 -13.91 8.95 -11.89
C ASP A 466 -12.79 9.37 -10.93
N GLU A 467 -12.79 8.89 -9.71
CA GLU A 467 -11.74 9.16 -8.71
C GLU A 467 -10.39 8.54 -9.07
N ILE A 468 -10.35 7.48 -9.91
CA ILE A 468 -9.10 6.84 -10.33
C ILE A 468 -8.31 7.74 -11.28
N LYS A 469 -8.96 8.58 -12.08
CA LYS A 469 -8.28 9.56 -12.95
C LYS A 469 -7.44 10.54 -12.14
N ASP A 470 -7.86 10.89 -10.93
CA ASP A 470 -7.17 11.83 -10.04
C ASP A 470 -5.95 11.20 -9.33
N ILE A 471 -5.84 9.87 -9.29
CA ILE A 471 -4.72 9.15 -8.65
C ILE A 471 -3.39 9.44 -9.35
N VAL A 472 -3.40 9.76 -10.63
CA VAL A 472 -2.23 10.01 -11.48
C VAL A 472 -2.11 11.47 -11.89
N GLU A 473 -3.12 12.29 -11.67
CA GLU A 473 -3.00 13.72 -11.87
C GLU A 473 -1.99 14.31 -10.87
N TYR A 474 -0.77 14.44 -11.31
CA TYR A 474 0.22 15.36 -10.74
C TYR A 474 -0.16 16.80 -11.12
N LYS A 475 -1.42 17.23 -10.87
CA LYS A 475 -1.73 18.65 -10.76
C LYS A 475 -0.84 19.22 -9.66
N LYS A 476 -0.41 20.49 -9.79
CA LYS A 476 0.17 21.24 -8.67
C LYS A 476 -0.57 20.82 -7.43
N GLN A 477 0.09 20.06 -6.54
CA GLN A 477 -0.55 19.63 -5.31
C GLN A 477 -0.71 20.91 -4.49
N GLU A 478 -1.91 21.46 -4.55
CA GLU A 478 -2.30 22.57 -3.73
C GLU A 478 -3.60 22.21 -3.02
N TYR A 479 -3.65 22.43 -1.74
CA TYR A 479 -4.85 22.25 -0.93
C TYR A 479 -4.96 23.39 0.06
N VAL A 480 -6.18 23.63 0.50
CA VAL A 480 -6.48 24.54 1.58
C VAL A 480 -6.86 23.71 2.81
N VAL A 481 -6.14 23.92 3.90
CA VAL A 481 -6.48 23.35 5.21
C VAL A 481 -7.15 24.45 6.02
N LYS A 482 -8.42 24.29 6.34
CA LYS A 482 -9.20 25.18 7.19
C LYS A 482 -9.38 24.53 8.54
N VAL A 483 -8.99 25.25 9.61
CA VAL A 483 -8.95 24.74 10.98
C VAL A 483 -9.71 25.69 11.91
N PRO A 484 -10.60 25.18 12.78
CA PRO A 484 -11.29 26.00 13.75
C PRO A 484 -10.36 26.43 14.88
N VAL A 485 -10.62 27.61 15.45
CA VAL A 485 -10.01 27.99 16.73
C VAL A 485 -10.54 27.12 17.84
N THR A 486 -9.82 27.06 18.97
CA THR A 486 -10.22 26.24 20.11
C THR A 486 -10.14 27.00 21.41
N THR A 487 -10.95 26.59 22.35
CA THR A 487 -10.80 26.92 23.76
C THR A 487 -10.57 25.63 24.53
N ALA A 488 -9.60 25.62 25.41
CA ALA A 488 -9.31 24.49 26.29
C ALA A 488 -9.50 24.88 27.77
N ASN A 489 -9.36 23.93 28.65
CA ASN A 489 -9.53 24.02 30.08
C ASN A 489 -10.98 24.18 30.56
N LEU A 490 -11.78 25.07 29.98
CA LEU A 490 -13.19 25.26 30.28
C LEU A 490 -13.55 25.10 31.79
N GLY A 491 -12.84 25.84 32.64
CA GLY A 491 -12.94 25.71 34.06
C GLY A 491 -12.43 24.36 34.59
N SER A 492 -13.35 23.47 34.98
CA SER A 492 -13.00 22.18 35.61
C SER A 492 -12.21 21.20 34.74
N ALA A 493 -12.19 21.38 33.41
CA ALA A 493 -11.54 20.48 32.46
C ALA A 493 -10.05 20.81 32.19
N PHE A 494 -9.36 21.31 33.17
CA PHE A 494 -7.93 21.71 33.07
C PHE A 494 -7.05 20.61 32.46
N ASP A 495 -6.29 20.96 31.41
CA ASP A 495 -5.38 20.08 30.63
C ASP A 495 -6.04 18.78 30.10
N SER A 496 -7.38 18.68 30.07
CA SER A 496 -8.08 17.46 29.67
C SER A 496 -9.17 17.68 28.62
N GLY A 497 -9.78 18.86 28.57
CA GLY A 497 -10.93 19.12 27.69
C GLY A 497 -10.85 20.43 26.93
N GLY A 498 -11.43 20.45 25.71
CA GLY A 498 -11.52 21.64 24.89
C GLY A 498 -12.68 21.58 23.89
N VAL A 499 -13.00 22.73 23.30
CA VAL A 499 -14.09 22.91 22.31
C VAL A 499 -13.58 23.64 21.09
N ALA A 500 -13.99 23.20 19.91
CA ALA A 500 -13.76 23.90 18.64
C ALA A 500 -14.85 24.96 18.41
N LEU A 501 -14.44 26.14 17.98
CA LEU A 501 -15.32 27.30 17.81
C LEU A 501 -15.27 27.85 16.39
N SER A 502 -16.37 28.55 15.96
CA SER A 502 -16.63 29.00 14.58
C SER A 502 -15.82 30.25 14.15
N ALA A 503 -14.55 30.30 14.48
CA ALA A 503 -13.56 31.19 13.88
C ALA A 503 -12.43 30.35 13.31
N TYR A 504 -11.82 30.77 12.20
CA TYR A 504 -10.98 29.87 11.44
C TYR A 504 -9.64 30.50 11.08
N ASN A 505 -8.62 29.63 11.01
CA ASN A 505 -7.44 29.89 10.24
C ASN A 505 -7.47 29.01 8.99
N ALA A 506 -7.01 29.53 7.84
CA ALA A 506 -6.90 28.78 6.61
C ALA A 506 -5.51 28.94 6.00
N PHE A 507 -4.95 27.81 5.58
CA PHE A 507 -3.61 27.73 5.02
C PHE A 507 -3.64 26.98 3.70
N LYS A 508 -3.04 27.57 2.65
CA LYS A 508 -2.83 26.92 1.37
C LYS A 508 -1.44 26.30 1.37
N PHE A 509 -1.37 25.02 1.01
CA PHE A 509 -0.15 24.26 0.83
C PHE A 509 0.04 23.99 -0.66
N GLU A 510 1.17 24.35 -1.21
CA GLU A 510 1.57 24.14 -2.60
C GLU A 510 2.92 23.44 -2.63
N ARG A 511 3.05 22.36 -3.38
CA ARG A 511 4.37 21.73 -3.61
C ARG A 511 5.31 22.74 -4.25
N ALA A 512 6.55 22.83 -3.75
CA ALA A 512 7.57 23.77 -4.22
C ALA A 512 8.94 23.10 -4.35
N ASP A 513 9.90 23.77 -4.95
CA ASP A 513 11.29 23.30 -5.02
C ASP A 513 12.06 23.53 -3.71
N LYS A 514 11.62 24.51 -2.92
CA LYS A 514 12.15 24.87 -1.59
C LYS A 514 11.02 25.37 -0.70
N ASP A 515 11.23 25.34 0.61
CA ASP A 515 10.25 25.86 1.56
C ASP A 515 10.06 27.36 1.43
N GLU A 516 8.80 27.79 1.37
CA GLU A 516 8.39 29.21 1.34
C GLU A 516 7.19 29.43 2.27
N ILE A 517 7.14 30.58 2.94
CA ILE A 517 5.99 31.00 3.72
C ILE A 517 5.52 32.39 3.27
N VAL A 518 4.22 32.58 3.14
CA VAL A 518 3.58 33.80 2.66
C VAL A 518 2.40 34.18 3.56
N GLY A 519 2.26 35.46 3.89
CA GLY A 519 1.15 35.95 4.73
C GLY A 519 1.39 35.83 6.23
N PHE A 520 2.59 35.43 6.66
CA PHE A 520 3.01 35.39 8.05
C PHE A 520 3.83 36.65 8.41
N ASN A 521 3.90 36.97 9.70
CA ASN A 521 4.80 38.03 10.17
C ASN A 521 6.25 37.72 9.77
N LYS A 522 7.02 38.75 9.38
CA LYS A 522 8.43 38.61 9.01
C LYS A 522 9.22 37.97 10.17
N GLY A 523 9.80 36.80 9.94
CA GLY A 523 10.59 36.05 10.90
C GLY A 523 11.40 34.95 10.22
N ASP A 524 12.16 34.21 11.03
CA ASP A 524 12.90 33.04 10.58
C ASP A 524 11.90 31.94 10.15
N ILE A 525 11.95 31.54 8.90
CA ILE A 525 11.10 30.49 8.34
C ILE A 525 11.15 29.18 9.16
N ASN A 526 12.32 28.88 9.72
CA ASN A 526 12.52 27.67 10.53
C ASN A 526 11.84 27.72 11.92
N LYS A 527 11.32 28.89 12.31
CA LYS A 527 10.52 29.08 13.54
C LYS A 527 9.02 29.12 13.25
N ASN A 528 8.62 29.00 12.00
CA ASN A 528 7.19 28.98 11.64
C ASN A 528 6.56 27.66 12.08
N LEU A 529 5.58 27.73 12.97
CA LEU A 529 4.98 26.55 13.61
C LEU A 529 4.22 25.66 12.60
N VAL A 530 3.59 26.22 11.55
CA VAL A 530 2.92 25.43 10.52
C VAL A 530 3.93 24.61 9.74
N LEU A 531 5.08 25.21 9.37
CA LEU A 531 6.15 24.52 8.65
C LEU A 531 6.86 23.49 9.55
N ILE A 532 7.11 23.80 10.83
CA ILE A 532 7.65 22.86 11.80
C ILE A 532 6.75 21.63 11.90
N SER A 533 5.45 21.86 12.04
CA SER A 533 4.46 20.78 12.17
C SER A 533 4.32 19.96 10.88
N TYR A 534 4.42 20.61 9.72
CA TYR A 534 4.47 19.95 8.43
C TYR A 534 5.70 19.02 8.34
N LYS A 535 6.89 19.51 8.69
CA LYS A 535 8.15 18.72 8.69
C LYS A 535 8.08 17.54 9.67
N LYS A 536 7.48 17.76 10.83
CA LYS A 536 7.43 16.76 11.90
C LYS A 536 6.76 15.47 11.49
N LEU A 537 5.71 15.50 10.67
CA LEU A 537 5.07 14.27 10.19
C LEU A 537 6.02 13.43 9.31
N PHE A 538 6.81 14.06 8.45
CA PHE A 538 7.81 13.33 7.64
C PHE A 538 8.91 12.70 8.51
N GLU A 539 9.34 13.38 9.57
CA GLU A 539 10.36 12.88 10.50
C GLU A 539 9.84 11.69 11.31
N GLU A 540 8.66 11.83 11.97
CA GLU A 540 8.05 10.77 12.79
C GLU A 540 7.77 9.51 11.99
N GLU A 541 7.30 9.66 10.76
CA GLU A 541 6.92 8.57 9.89
C GLU A 541 8.04 8.16 8.92
N LYS A 542 9.25 8.70 9.08
CA LYS A 542 10.47 8.40 8.29
C LYS A 542 10.24 8.48 6.79
N GLN A 543 9.49 9.49 6.35
CA GLN A 543 9.19 9.74 4.95
C GLN A 543 10.19 10.71 4.31
N GLU A 544 10.38 10.60 2.98
CA GLU A 544 11.16 11.59 2.24
C GLU A 544 10.44 12.94 2.25
N TYR A 545 11.16 13.97 2.63
CA TYR A 545 10.62 15.31 2.77
C TYR A 545 10.21 15.91 1.42
N ILE A 546 9.01 16.52 1.37
CA ILE A 546 8.48 17.23 0.21
C ILE A 546 8.48 18.72 0.51
N PRO A 547 9.32 19.55 -0.13
CA PRO A 547 9.32 21.00 0.08
C PRO A 547 7.98 21.64 -0.28
N VAL A 548 7.60 22.70 0.46
CA VAL A 548 6.25 23.27 0.40
C VAL A 548 6.26 24.79 0.47
N LYS A 549 5.37 25.42 -0.32
CA LYS A 549 4.98 26.81 -0.13
C LYS A 549 3.69 26.85 0.67
N ILE A 550 3.74 27.51 1.84
CA ILE A 550 2.59 27.68 2.73
C ILE A 550 2.14 29.14 2.69
N THR A 551 0.89 29.36 2.31
CA THR A 551 0.27 30.70 2.29
C THR A 551 -0.85 30.76 3.32
N MET A 552 -0.80 31.73 4.24
CA MET A 552 -1.91 32.00 5.16
C MET A 552 -3.00 32.76 4.41
N LEU A 553 -4.20 32.19 4.34
CA LEU A 553 -5.37 32.79 3.65
C LEU A 553 -6.31 33.49 4.62
N GLU A 554 -6.58 32.87 5.78
CA GLU A 554 -7.45 33.40 6.84
C GLU A 554 -6.70 33.31 8.18
N ASN A 555 -6.84 34.33 9.04
CA ASN A 555 -6.22 34.40 10.36
C ASN A 555 -7.17 35.07 11.35
N GLU A 556 -8.13 34.28 11.88
CA GLU A 556 -9.09 34.74 12.88
C GLU A 556 -8.69 34.37 14.33
N ALA A 557 -7.61 33.59 14.51
CA ALA A 557 -7.07 33.21 15.79
C ALA A 557 -5.96 34.19 16.22
N PRO A 558 -6.24 35.18 17.10
CA PRO A 558 -5.21 36.08 17.56
C PRO A 558 -4.16 35.35 18.38
N SER A 559 -2.89 35.61 18.10
CA SER A 559 -1.77 34.97 18.79
C SER A 559 -1.74 35.32 20.29
N SER A 560 -1.39 34.33 21.12
CA SER A 560 -1.17 34.48 22.59
C SER A 560 -2.37 35.05 23.35
N ARG A 561 -3.60 34.73 22.91
CA ARG A 561 -4.85 35.19 23.55
C ARG A 561 -5.78 34.07 24.03
N GLY A 562 -5.29 32.83 24.10
CA GLY A 562 -6.06 31.72 24.64
C GLY A 562 -7.08 31.09 23.70
N LEU A 563 -7.07 31.41 22.41
CA LEU A 563 -7.99 30.85 21.38
C LEU A 563 -7.31 29.79 20.49
N GLY A 564 -6.38 29.03 21.02
CA GLY A 564 -5.79 27.87 20.36
C GLY A 564 -5.01 28.16 19.05
N SER A 565 -4.41 29.36 18.93
CA SER A 565 -3.64 29.73 17.72
C SER A 565 -2.49 28.78 17.42
N SER A 566 -1.80 28.24 18.42
CA SER A 566 -0.78 27.20 18.29
C SER A 566 -1.38 25.93 17.69
N ALA A 567 -2.48 25.45 18.25
CA ALA A 567 -3.17 24.24 17.79
C ALA A 567 -3.61 24.36 16.32
N THR A 568 -4.11 25.53 15.88
CA THR A 568 -4.49 25.72 14.47
C THR A 568 -3.28 25.57 13.54
N CYS A 569 -2.11 26.09 13.92
CA CYS A 569 -0.88 25.94 13.15
C CYS A 569 -0.40 24.47 13.10
N ILE A 570 -0.45 23.78 14.23
CA ILE A 570 -0.03 22.39 14.34
C ILE A 570 -0.94 21.48 13.52
N VAL A 571 -2.25 21.59 13.72
CA VAL A 571 -3.23 20.76 13.00
C VAL A 571 -3.14 21.02 11.51
N ALA A 572 -3.04 22.28 11.08
CA ALA A 572 -2.92 22.60 9.66
C ALA A 572 -1.62 22.04 9.06
N GLY A 573 -0.50 22.18 9.73
CA GLY A 573 0.79 21.67 9.26
C GLY A 573 0.79 20.15 9.10
N VAL A 574 0.31 19.41 10.10
CA VAL A 574 0.24 17.95 10.08
C VAL A 574 -0.74 17.46 9.02
N LEU A 575 -1.92 18.08 8.87
CA LEU A 575 -2.90 17.73 7.82
C LEU A 575 -2.39 18.09 6.43
N GLY A 576 -1.70 19.22 6.28
CA GLY A 576 -1.04 19.61 5.04
C GLY A 576 0.00 18.58 4.61
N ALA A 577 0.83 18.10 5.56
CA ALA A 577 1.80 17.06 5.31
C ALA A 577 1.14 15.72 4.95
N ASN A 578 0.11 15.30 5.70
CA ASN A 578 -0.62 14.07 5.41
C ASN A 578 -1.26 14.10 4.02
N ASN A 579 -1.80 15.24 3.62
CA ASN A 579 -2.40 15.40 2.30
C ASN A 579 -1.32 15.39 1.20
N MET A 580 -0.13 15.99 1.43
CA MET A 580 1.04 15.84 0.55
C MET A 580 1.47 14.38 0.42
N LEU A 581 1.33 13.60 1.48
CA LEU A 581 1.55 12.16 1.52
C LEU A 581 0.33 11.35 1.07
N LYS A 582 -0.68 12.02 0.48
CA LYS A 582 -1.90 11.43 -0.09
C LYS A 582 -2.74 10.66 0.94
N ASN A 583 -2.87 11.25 2.13
CA ASN A 583 -3.62 10.72 3.26
C ASN A 583 -3.16 9.32 3.71
N ALA A 584 -1.84 9.12 3.76
CA ALA A 584 -1.22 7.85 4.13
C ALA A 584 -1.46 7.45 5.60
N TYR A 585 -1.81 8.41 6.48
CA TYR A 585 -1.93 8.20 7.93
C TYR A 585 -3.34 8.44 8.43
N GLY A 586 -3.76 7.61 9.38
CA GLY A 586 -5.08 7.65 9.98
C GLY A 586 -5.21 8.64 11.14
N LYS A 587 -6.45 8.83 11.63
CA LYS A 587 -6.76 9.83 12.67
C LYS A 587 -5.93 9.66 13.95
N ALA A 588 -5.71 8.44 14.41
CA ALA A 588 -4.98 8.17 15.66
C ALA A 588 -3.49 8.53 15.54
N GLU A 589 -2.88 8.21 14.40
CA GLU A 589 -1.48 8.51 14.11
C GLU A 589 -1.25 10.03 14.03
N LEU A 590 -2.13 10.73 13.30
CA LEU A 590 -2.05 12.19 13.16
C LEU A 590 -2.24 12.90 14.49
N LEU A 591 -3.23 12.48 15.30
CA LEU A 591 -3.49 13.08 16.60
C LEU A 591 -2.31 12.86 17.57
N ARG A 592 -1.64 11.70 17.49
CA ARG A 592 -0.40 11.45 18.24
C ARG A 592 0.69 12.47 17.90
N VAL A 593 0.94 12.68 16.60
CA VAL A 593 1.96 13.65 16.13
C VAL A 593 1.60 15.07 16.56
N MET A 594 0.33 15.48 16.43
CA MET A 594 -0.16 16.78 16.86
C MET A 594 0.04 16.99 18.37
N THR A 595 -0.24 15.94 19.16
CA THR A 595 -0.09 15.97 20.62
C THR A 595 1.37 16.08 21.06
N VAL A 596 2.28 15.37 20.37
CA VAL A 596 3.72 15.47 20.63
C VAL A 596 4.24 16.90 20.38
N LEU A 597 3.73 17.58 19.37
CA LEU A 597 4.11 18.95 19.03
C LEU A 597 3.57 19.99 20.03
N GLU A 598 2.32 19.85 20.47
CA GLU A 598 1.69 20.79 21.40
C GLU A 598 2.09 20.52 22.87
N GLY A 599 2.42 19.25 23.19
CA GLY A 599 2.72 18.79 24.54
C GLY A 599 1.51 18.24 25.32
N HIS A 600 0.29 18.57 24.89
CA HIS A 600 -0.97 18.07 25.42
C HIS A 600 -2.08 18.09 24.37
N PRO A 601 -3.08 17.18 24.45
CA PRO A 601 -4.08 17.01 23.40
C PRO A 601 -5.29 17.97 23.47
N ASP A 602 -5.49 18.70 24.55
CA ASP A 602 -6.72 19.44 24.89
C ASP A 602 -7.11 20.54 23.89
N ASN A 603 -6.18 21.10 23.13
CA ASN A 603 -6.43 22.05 22.04
C ASN A 603 -6.38 21.39 20.65
N VAL A 604 -5.38 20.54 20.40
CA VAL A 604 -5.23 19.92 19.06
C VAL A 604 -6.33 18.90 18.77
N ALA A 605 -6.84 18.21 19.79
CA ALA A 605 -7.92 17.24 19.59
C ALA A 605 -9.23 17.90 19.15
N PRO A 606 -9.79 18.90 19.83
CA PRO A 606 -11.00 19.59 19.35
C PRO A 606 -10.75 20.34 18.04
N CYS A 607 -9.59 20.96 17.81
CA CYS A 607 -9.24 21.61 16.56
C CYS A 607 -9.31 20.61 15.39
N TYR A 608 -8.80 19.41 15.57
CA TYR A 608 -8.80 18.37 14.53
C TYR A 608 -10.16 17.71 14.36
N LEU A 609 -10.80 17.33 15.48
CA LEU A 609 -11.99 16.46 15.47
C LEU A 609 -13.32 17.23 15.46
N GLY A 610 -13.32 18.50 15.89
CA GLY A 610 -14.52 19.29 16.13
C GLY A 610 -15.28 18.90 17.39
N GLY A 611 -16.23 19.75 17.81
CA GLY A 611 -17.04 19.54 19.00
C GLY A 611 -16.29 19.76 20.30
N MET A 612 -16.83 19.23 21.40
CA MET A 612 -16.14 19.16 22.67
C MET A 612 -15.39 17.83 22.79
N VAL A 613 -14.10 17.89 23.10
CA VAL A 613 -13.26 16.69 23.18
C VAL A 613 -12.54 16.63 24.50
N PHE A 614 -12.75 15.54 25.24
CA PHE A 614 -11.89 15.15 26.37
C PHE A 614 -10.87 14.13 25.89
N SER A 615 -9.62 14.31 26.30
CA SER A 615 -8.53 13.47 25.82
C SER A 615 -7.44 13.27 26.86
N PHE A 616 -6.76 12.15 26.78
CA PHE A 616 -5.60 11.84 27.60
C PHE A 616 -4.59 10.99 26.83
N VAL A 617 -3.35 11.02 27.27
CA VAL A 617 -2.26 10.21 26.71
C VAL A 617 -2.10 8.96 27.55
N GLY A 618 -2.19 7.78 26.94
CA GLY A 618 -1.96 6.50 27.61
C GLY A 618 -0.46 6.21 27.79
N ASP A 619 -0.14 5.16 28.54
CA ASP A 619 1.24 4.77 28.90
C ASP A 619 2.11 4.44 27.68
N GLY A 620 1.51 4.03 26.57
CA GLY A 620 2.17 3.76 25.27
C GLY A 620 2.32 4.99 24.36
N GLY A 621 1.91 6.18 24.84
CA GLY A 621 1.93 7.41 24.05
C GLY A 621 0.74 7.56 23.08
N GLU A 622 -0.21 6.62 23.09
CA GLU A 622 -1.45 6.72 22.33
C GLU A 622 -2.38 7.79 22.91
N VAL A 623 -3.03 8.58 22.06
CA VAL A 623 -4.03 9.56 22.48
C VAL A 623 -5.43 8.92 22.42
N ARG A 624 -6.09 8.89 23.59
CA ARG A 624 -7.47 8.43 23.71
C ARG A 624 -8.38 9.63 23.95
N PHE A 625 -9.56 9.59 23.39
CA PHE A 625 -10.50 10.71 23.48
C PHE A 625 -11.97 10.27 23.48
N ALA A 626 -12.80 11.13 24.07
CA ALA A 626 -14.24 11.11 23.94
C ALA A 626 -14.69 12.42 23.31
N LYS A 627 -15.51 12.35 22.24
CA LYS A 627 -16.08 13.52 21.57
C LYS A 627 -17.55 13.64 21.88
N TYR A 628 -17.98 14.86 22.18
CA TYR A 628 -19.36 15.25 22.41
C TYR A 628 -19.76 16.31 21.38
N CYS A 629 -20.95 16.15 20.77
CA CYS A 629 -21.54 17.17 19.93
C CYS A 629 -22.24 18.20 20.83
N VAL A 630 -21.73 19.41 20.86
CA VAL A 630 -22.34 20.49 21.68
C VAL A 630 -23.71 20.88 21.11
N ALA A 631 -24.70 21.03 21.99
CA ALA A 631 -26.05 21.41 21.58
C ALA A 631 -26.04 22.76 20.86
N PRO A 632 -26.83 22.94 19.77
CA PRO A 632 -26.89 24.20 19.03
C PRO A 632 -27.42 25.40 19.82
N SER A 633 -28.11 25.12 20.92
CA SER A 633 -28.58 26.15 21.88
C SER A 633 -27.46 26.83 22.64
N VAL A 634 -26.29 26.14 22.82
CA VAL A 634 -25.17 26.70 23.56
C VAL A 634 -24.40 27.70 22.70
N LYS A 635 -24.30 28.93 23.18
CA LYS A 635 -23.60 30.06 22.54
C LYS A 635 -22.39 30.47 23.35
N PHE A 636 -21.37 30.89 22.66
CA PHE A 636 -20.12 31.39 23.26
C PHE A 636 -19.95 32.85 22.86
N THR A 637 -19.54 33.70 23.80
CA THR A 637 -19.05 35.04 23.50
C THR A 637 -17.64 35.19 24.06
N ALA A 638 -16.69 35.45 23.17
CA ALA A 638 -15.30 35.65 23.56
C ALA A 638 -15.03 37.15 23.80
N PHE A 639 -14.54 37.48 25.00
CA PHE A 639 -14.04 38.79 25.37
C PHE A 639 -12.54 38.80 25.30
N ILE A 640 -11.98 39.39 24.25
CA ILE A 640 -10.57 39.32 23.85
C ILE A 640 -9.86 40.63 24.25
N PRO A 641 -8.93 40.60 25.23
CA PRO A 641 -8.25 41.83 25.65
C PRO A 641 -7.19 42.28 24.63
N PRO A 642 -6.79 43.58 24.62
CA PRO A 642 -5.79 44.12 23.70
C PRO A 642 -4.34 43.69 23.99
N PHE A 643 -4.12 42.97 25.10
CA PHE A 643 -2.76 42.52 25.51
C PHE A 643 -2.62 41.00 25.37
N GLU A 644 -1.35 40.54 25.35
CA GLU A 644 -0.99 39.13 25.24
C GLU A 644 -0.59 38.55 26.61
N LEU A 645 -0.89 37.27 26.83
CA LEU A 645 -0.46 36.49 27.96
C LEU A 645 0.18 35.18 27.48
N SER A 646 1.47 34.98 27.76
CA SER A 646 2.11 33.72 27.37
C SER A 646 1.65 32.56 28.26
N THR A 647 1.44 31.40 27.64
CA THR A 647 1.07 30.15 28.33
C THR A 647 2.08 29.81 29.44
N LYS A 648 3.39 30.07 29.20
CA LYS A 648 4.44 29.87 30.21
C LYS A 648 4.16 30.68 31.47
N LYS A 649 3.90 31.97 31.33
CA LYS A 649 3.60 32.87 32.46
C LYS A 649 2.31 32.46 33.19
N ALA A 650 1.29 32.04 32.44
CA ALA A 650 0.02 31.56 33.00
C ALA A 650 0.17 30.19 33.73
N ARG A 651 1.18 29.40 33.43
CA ARG A 651 1.51 28.16 34.14
C ARG A 651 2.39 28.42 35.39
N GLU A 652 3.25 29.41 35.35
CA GLU A 652 4.15 29.75 36.47
C GLU A 652 3.42 30.18 37.74
N VAL A 653 2.20 30.71 37.64
CA VAL A 653 1.39 31.14 38.80
C VAL A 653 0.62 30.00 39.48
N LEU A 654 0.58 28.81 38.85
CA LEU A 654 -0.15 27.66 39.37
C LEU A 654 0.58 27.02 40.58
N PRO A 655 -0.17 26.57 41.61
CA PRO A 655 0.42 25.89 42.74
C PRO A 655 1.01 24.53 42.34
N LYS A 656 2.08 24.11 43.00
CA LYS A 656 2.68 22.78 42.77
C LYS A 656 1.87 21.63 43.38
N THR A 657 0.98 21.92 44.31
CA THR A 657 0.09 20.96 45.00
C THR A 657 -1.25 21.60 45.23
N VAL A 658 -2.30 20.80 45.22
CA VAL A 658 -3.67 21.23 45.49
C VAL A 658 -4.23 20.42 46.66
N SER A 659 -5.27 20.94 47.35
CA SER A 659 -5.96 20.17 48.38
C SER A 659 -6.70 19.01 47.77
N PHE A 660 -6.81 17.87 48.50
CA PHE A 660 -7.64 16.73 48.02
C PHE A 660 -9.10 17.16 47.79
N LYS A 661 -9.61 18.08 48.58
CA LYS A 661 -10.96 18.63 48.44
C LYS A 661 -11.12 19.39 47.13
N ASP A 662 -10.16 20.18 46.72
CA ASP A 662 -10.21 20.95 45.46
C ASP A 662 -10.01 20.02 44.25
N ALA A 663 -9.17 19.00 44.38
CA ALA A 663 -9.03 17.96 43.34
C ALA A 663 -10.37 17.23 43.09
N VAL A 664 -11.06 16.79 44.16
CA VAL A 664 -12.37 16.14 44.06
C VAL A 664 -13.43 17.11 43.51
N TYR A 665 -13.37 18.39 43.88
CA TYR A 665 -14.26 19.41 43.36
C TYR A 665 -14.18 19.53 41.83
N ASN A 666 -12.99 19.63 41.26
CA ASN A 666 -12.80 19.67 39.80
C ASN A 666 -13.14 18.34 39.17
N LEU A 667 -12.73 17.20 39.72
CA LEU A 667 -13.00 15.89 39.15
C LEU A 667 -14.48 15.63 38.97
N SER A 668 -15.30 15.95 39.98
CA SER A 668 -16.75 15.75 39.94
C SER A 668 -17.43 16.60 38.86
N ARG A 669 -16.94 17.80 38.60
CA ARG A 669 -17.43 18.73 37.60
C ARG A 669 -17.02 18.35 36.19
N ALA A 670 -15.73 18.03 36.02
CA ALA A 670 -15.19 17.57 34.75
C ALA A 670 -15.90 16.28 34.26
N ALA A 671 -16.29 15.39 35.19
CA ALA A 671 -16.99 14.16 34.86
C ALA A 671 -18.36 14.37 34.19
N VAL A 672 -19.06 15.47 34.45
CA VAL A 672 -20.37 15.77 33.88
C VAL A 672 -20.33 16.80 32.74
N LEU A 673 -19.22 17.52 32.61
CA LEU A 673 -19.09 18.68 31.71
C LEU A 673 -19.43 18.32 30.24
N GLY A 674 -18.90 17.20 29.72
CA GLY A 674 -19.17 16.75 28.36
C GLY A 674 -20.67 16.51 28.11
N ARG A 675 -21.35 15.90 29.07
CA ARG A 675 -22.79 15.65 28.99
C ARG A 675 -23.61 16.94 29.11
N ALA A 676 -23.17 17.87 29.95
CA ALA A 676 -23.81 19.17 30.11
C ALA A 676 -23.85 19.95 28.77
N PHE A 677 -22.70 20.00 28.08
CA PHE A 677 -22.63 20.65 26.77
C PHE A 677 -23.41 19.92 25.67
N GLU A 678 -23.42 18.60 25.68
CA GLU A 678 -24.17 17.79 24.73
C GLU A 678 -25.70 17.96 24.92
N SER A 679 -26.19 18.03 26.15
CA SER A 679 -27.62 18.26 26.44
C SER A 679 -28.05 19.69 26.24
N GLY A 680 -27.14 20.66 26.32
CA GLY A 680 -27.46 22.09 26.33
C GLY A 680 -28.12 22.56 27.65
N ASP A 681 -27.94 21.83 28.74
CA ASP A 681 -28.41 22.15 30.08
C ASP A 681 -27.52 23.24 30.68
N LEU A 682 -28.02 24.49 30.66
CA LEU A 682 -27.25 25.67 31.06
C LEU A 682 -26.97 25.69 32.59
N GLU A 683 -27.91 25.23 33.41
CA GLU A 683 -27.71 25.16 34.87
C GLU A 683 -26.58 24.17 35.20
N LEU A 684 -26.58 23.00 34.50
CA LEU A 684 -25.52 22.03 34.64
C LEU A 684 -24.18 22.54 34.10
N ILE A 685 -24.17 23.28 32.96
CA ILE A 685 -22.97 23.90 32.40
C ILE A 685 -22.38 24.92 33.39
N GLU A 686 -23.19 25.83 33.96
CA GLU A 686 -22.75 26.81 34.93
C GLU A 686 -22.05 26.18 36.12
N GLY A 687 -22.69 25.16 36.74
CA GLY A 687 -22.06 24.44 37.85
C GLY A 687 -20.83 23.62 37.45
N ALA A 688 -20.78 23.08 36.21
CA ALA A 688 -19.71 22.23 35.76
C ALA A 688 -18.45 22.99 35.30
N VAL A 689 -18.57 24.25 34.86
CA VAL A 689 -17.37 25.06 34.49
C VAL A 689 -16.66 25.69 35.68
N GLU A 690 -17.22 25.61 36.89
CA GLU A 690 -16.53 26.11 38.09
C GLU A 690 -15.21 25.40 38.34
N ASP A 691 -14.16 26.14 38.70
CA ASP A 691 -12.78 25.66 38.89
C ASP A 691 -12.16 26.07 40.19
N LYS A 692 -11.33 25.18 40.73
CA LYS A 692 -10.45 25.44 41.91
C LYS A 692 -8.99 25.11 41.66
N LEU A 693 -8.60 24.76 40.45
CA LEU A 693 -7.23 24.35 40.13
C LEU A 693 -6.41 25.44 39.43
N HIS A 694 -7.03 26.30 38.61
CA HIS A 694 -6.26 27.21 37.78
C HIS A 694 -6.82 28.64 37.66
N GLU A 695 -8.15 28.82 37.54
CA GLU A 695 -8.74 30.14 37.21
C GLU A 695 -8.45 31.20 38.27
N SER A 696 -8.62 30.87 39.54
CA SER A 696 -8.36 31.80 40.66
C SER A 696 -6.93 32.36 40.69
N TYR A 697 -5.97 31.58 40.19
CA TYR A 697 -4.57 32.01 40.07
C TYR A 697 -4.28 32.80 38.80
N ARG A 698 -5.08 32.62 37.75
CA ARG A 698 -4.91 33.26 36.44
C ARG A 698 -5.66 34.59 36.30
N TYR A 699 -6.86 34.76 36.95
CA TYR A 699 -7.61 35.99 36.88
C TYR A 699 -6.80 37.24 37.26
N PRO A 700 -5.91 37.24 38.28
CA PRO A 700 -5.08 38.41 38.60
C PRO A 700 -4.14 38.84 37.46
N LEU A 701 -3.85 37.95 36.49
CA LEU A 701 -3.04 38.28 35.31
C LEU A 701 -3.86 38.94 34.20
N ILE A 702 -5.20 38.92 34.31
CA ILE A 702 -6.14 39.47 33.31
C ILE A 702 -6.69 40.80 33.80
N ARG A 703 -6.07 41.88 33.38
CA ARG A 703 -6.49 43.24 33.80
C ARG A 703 -7.95 43.50 33.44
N GLY A 704 -8.79 43.74 34.45
CA GLY A 704 -10.23 43.94 34.28
C GLY A 704 -11.04 42.65 34.22
N GLY A 705 -10.41 41.48 34.26
CA GLY A 705 -11.04 40.17 34.07
C GLY A 705 -12.04 39.82 35.17
N GLU A 706 -11.69 40.01 36.43
CA GLU A 706 -12.57 39.71 37.57
C GLU A 706 -13.82 40.59 37.56
N LYS A 707 -13.72 41.86 37.17
CA LYS A 707 -14.89 42.76 37.03
C LYS A 707 -15.77 42.32 35.91
N LEU A 708 -15.22 41.93 34.74
CA LEU A 708 -15.99 41.45 33.61
C LEU A 708 -16.69 40.12 33.95
N LYS A 709 -16.00 39.18 34.62
CA LYS A 709 -16.59 37.95 35.13
C LYS A 709 -17.82 38.20 35.97
N ALA A 710 -17.71 39.03 37.01
CA ALA A 710 -18.82 39.32 37.89
C ALA A 710 -20.03 39.96 37.16
N GLU A 711 -19.79 40.81 36.16
CA GLU A 711 -20.86 41.40 35.37
C GLU A 711 -21.57 40.38 34.47
N LEU A 712 -20.83 39.45 33.84
CA LEU A 712 -21.36 38.39 33.01
C LEU A 712 -22.16 37.37 33.84
N GLU A 713 -21.66 36.96 35.00
CA GLU A 713 -22.35 36.05 35.93
C GLU A 713 -23.64 36.66 36.47
N LYS A 714 -23.64 37.97 36.78
CA LYS A 714 -24.85 38.69 37.18
C LYS A 714 -25.95 38.69 36.09
N GLN A 715 -25.54 38.60 34.81
CA GLN A 715 -26.48 38.51 33.68
C GLN A 715 -26.86 37.07 33.32
N GLY A 716 -26.42 36.06 34.09
CA GLY A 716 -26.81 34.67 33.95
C GLY A 716 -25.94 33.86 32.95
N TYR A 717 -24.74 34.35 32.64
CA TYR A 717 -23.81 33.58 31.81
C TYR A 717 -22.88 32.74 32.67
N ALA A 718 -22.60 31.50 32.26
CA ALA A 718 -21.49 30.74 32.79
C ALA A 718 -20.19 31.32 32.24
N VAL A 719 -19.19 31.56 33.11
CA VAL A 719 -17.98 32.29 32.73
C VAL A 719 -16.71 31.47 33.02
N THR A 720 -15.81 31.42 32.06
CA THR A 720 -14.52 30.72 32.19
C THR A 720 -13.40 31.43 31.43
N ILE A 721 -12.15 31.13 31.79
CA ILE A 721 -10.97 31.58 31.04
C ILE A 721 -10.75 30.64 29.85
N SER A 722 -10.57 31.19 28.65
CA SER A 722 -10.21 30.43 27.47
C SER A 722 -8.75 30.00 27.51
N GLY A 723 -8.50 28.69 27.59
CA GLY A 723 -7.15 28.12 27.60
C GLY A 723 -6.31 28.63 28.77
N ALA A 724 -5.16 29.22 28.44
CA ALA A 724 -4.31 29.88 29.43
C ALA A 724 -4.71 31.34 29.73
N GLY A 725 -5.72 31.85 29.01
CA GLY A 725 -6.09 33.25 28.97
C GLY A 725 -5.28 34.04 27.91
N PRO A 726 -5.45 35.38 27.86
CA PRO A 726 -6.26 36.24 28.73
C PRO A 726 -7.72 36.41 28.25
N THR A 727 -8.21 35.71 27.22
CA THR A 727 -9.59 35.74 26.76
C THR A 727 -10.54 35.15 27.83
N ILE A 728 -11.65 35.80 28.06
CA ILE A 728 -12.75 35.32 28.91
C ILE A 728 -13.89 34.88 28.01
N LEU A 729 -14.53 33.77 28.33
CA LEU A 729 -15.69 33.26 27.63
C LEU A 729 -16.93 33.38 28.48
N ALA A 730 -17.98 33.95 27.91
CA ALA A 730 -19.34 33.84 28.40
C ALA A 730 -20.08 32.75 27.63
N ILE A 731 -20.77 31.84 28.34
CA ILE A 731 -21.49 30.68 27.81
C ILE A 731 -22.95 30.81 28.23
N GLY A 732 -23.88 30.73 27.29
CA GLY A 732 -25.32 30.86 27.51
C GLY A 732 -26.15 30.33 26.34
N ASP A 733 -27.45 30.61 26.34
CA ASP A 733 -28.36 30.33 25.20
C ASP A 733 -28.41 31.50 24.20
N THR A 734 -27.90 32.65 24.60
CA THR A 734 -27.78 33.86 23.79
C THR A 734 -26.32 34.35 23.79
N TYR A 735 -25.98 35.20 22.83
CA TYR A 735 -24.68 35.87 22.81
C TYR A 735 -24.66 37.06 23.78
N ALA A 736 -23.60 37.23 24.54
CA ALA A 736 -23.39 38.29 25.48
C ALA A 736 -22.88 39.61 24.83
N GLU A 737 -23.35 39.92 23.61
CA GLU A 737 -22.89 41.09 22.84
C GLU A 737 -23.36 42.43 23.45
N SER A 738 -24.42 42.42 24.24
CA SER A 738 -24.96 43.61 24.94
C SER A 738 -24.15 43.97 26.21
N VAL A 739 -23.29 43.10 26.66
CA VAL A 739 -22.46 43.34 27.86
C VAL A 739 -21.27 44.25 27.48
N ASP A 740 -21.14 45.36 28.23
CA ASP A 740 -20.01 46.27 28.02
C ASP A 740 -18.69 45.58 28.36
N GLY A 741 -17.98 45.18 27.32
CA GLY A 741 -16.65 44.55 27.41
C GLY A 741 -15.53 45.53 27.85
N GLY A 742 -15.81 46.83 27.93
CA GLY A 742 -14.79 47.81 28.21
C GLY A 742 -13.67 47.82 27.19
N ALA A 743 -12.45 47.45 27.61
CA ALA A 743 -11.30 47.33 26.72
C ALA A 743 -11.21 45.99 25.95
N PHE A 744 -12.11 45.05 26.19
CA PHE A 744 -12.16 43.75 25.51
C PHE A 744 -12.92 43.83 24.20
N ALA A 745 -12.37 43.26 23.12
CA ALA A 745 -13.15 43.07 21.88
C ALA A 745 -14.10 41.89 22.06
N VAL A 746 -15.36 42.12 21.72
CA VAL A 746 -16.43 41.12 21.89
C VAL A 746 -16.64 40.37 20.55
N LYS A 747 -16.55 39.03 20.60
CA LYS A 747 -16.76 38.19 19.41
C LYS A 747 -17.73 37.05 19.72
N PRO A 748 -18.90 37.02 19.08
CA PRO A 748 -19.82 35.89 19.19
C PRO A 748 -19.25 34.69 18.41
N LEU A 749 -19.38 33.50 19.00
CA LEU A 749 -18.87 32.25 18.44
C LEU A 749 -19.88 31.11 18.65
N SER A 750 -20.06 30.28 17.66
CA SER A 750 -20.76 29.01 17.80
C SER A 750 -19.76 27.85 17.84
N VAL A 751 -20.25 26.67 18.16
CA VAL A 751 -19.39 25.46 18.15
C VAL A 751 -19.22 24.96 16.73
N ASP A 752 -18.00 24.59 16.37
CA ASP A 752 -17.71 23.80 15.18
C ASP A 752 -17.68 22.30 15.55
N ASN A 753 -18.74 21.57 15.20
CA ASN A 753 -18.81 20.13 15.48
C ASN A 753 -18.08 19.26 14.44
N ASP A 754 -17.59 19.84 13.35
CA ASP A 754 -16.94 19.09 12.24
C ASP A 754 -15.42 19.00 12.40
N GLY A 755 -14.75 20.06 12.85
CA GLY A 755 -13.31 20.15 13.02
C GLY A 755 -12.57 20.58 11.73
N ALA A 756 -11.29 20.25 11.66
CA ALA A 756 -10.44 20.63 10.54
C ALA A 756 -10.88 20.00 9.22
N LYS A 757 -10.86 20.80 8.14
CA LYS A 757 -11.23 20.40 6.79
C LYS A 757 -10.08 20.63 5.82
N VAL A 758 -9.88 19.68 4.89
CA VAL A 758 -8.98 19.82 3.75
C VAL A 758 -9.86 19.94 2.51
N CYS A 759 -9.65 21.01 1.73
CA CYS A 759 -10.45 21.37 0.54
C CYS A 759 -9.60 21.43 -0.71
#